data_dcb58ffeaa846fe58629794b541d46fd
#
_entry.id   dcb58ffeaa846fe58629794b541d46fd
#
_cell.length_a   1.000
_cell.length_b   1.000
_cell.length_c   1.000
_cell.angle_alpha   90.00
_cell.angle_beta   90.00
_cell.angle_gamma   90.00
#
_symmetry.space_group_name_H-M   'P 1'
#
loop_
_entity.id
_entity.type
_entity.pdbx_description
1 polymer ?
#
loop_
_entity_poly.entity_id
_entity_poly.type
_entity_poly.pdbx_seq_one_letter_code
_entity_poly.pdbx_strand_id
1 'polypeptide(L)'
;MKLYNFSSSPTGDRKPKKWFSKQTLKNLPWPTIGTWSFRIAAAGILFVAFLFIYYSRQLPDPNRLLGRNVPESTKIYAKDDSLIYEVHGEIKRTLVNLDQISPDLKNATISAEDKNFYKHSGISFTGLARSAIIDIIYREKRQGGSTITQQFVKNAVLTRDKSFIRKIKEIIIAIELEARFSKDDIFKLYLNEIPYGRNAYGIEAASQTYFNKHANELTLAQSAYLAALPQAPSYYNPSGPNFDDLQARQKFILNQMEELGYINAEQKEAALNEEVKFETIKTAIVAPHFVQYVENYLAEKYGETSLQEGGLKVYTTLDTKLQQIAEQAVSEGAKKNLAANGHNAALVAIDPKTGQILAMVGSKDYFGESEPAGCVQGKTCLFEPNVNVATSLQQPGSSFKPYAYVTAFGRDFKYSPASMLLDVKTNFGDYSPNNFNLAENGPVSMRKALAGSLNIPAVKTIALVGADNVTKTARELGIEAPFKDCGLALVLGGCDVKLVDHTSAYGVFANGGKKVEKTSILKIVSQEGEILEEYKENSQQVLDPQAVYELISIMTDNNARSYVFGANSALTLGAGRPVAAKTGTTQDFKDGWTVGFTPSLVAGVWTGNNNNTSMKKDAVLTAGPIWNQFMKQALAGTPVEEFNKPEQIKTITVDSVSGLLPTQHTPETKSEVFADYAVPTKYDNVHVPVEIDTLTGQPATEDTPPERKITEIYTVLHSEKPSNAAWEQPVIAWALANGYKYPPGSGITNPDSDGTSDKVAFLSPSGGSTITKLPFNVSLGVEGQAKKIDLLLDGELVETITDGNLQAQISKKLADGNHSLTAKVSYENGSSASTSIQIKYLLTEGLVLVSPSEGEEISFPWQLEAASSSNMPGVSFYYQSGNVIKTIGAAEVVSTAGGYKYIYTWDSQPKSGTYRLFAKSSNGTTTTKVTFTIN
;
A
#
# COMPACT_ATOMS: atom_id res chain seq x y z
N MET A 1 26.16 -10.86 -16.54
CA MET A 1 27.44 -10.87 -17.29
C MET A 1 27.64 -9.49 -17.92
N LYS A 2 28.41 -8.62 -17.23
CA LYS A 2 29.12 -7.48 -17.83
C LYS A 2 30.01 -6.90 -16.71
N LEU A 3 31.29 -7.15 -16.87
CA LEU A 3 32.40 -6.62 -16.09
C LEU A 3 32.50 -5.12 -16.36
N TYR A 4 32.62 -4.30 -15.32
CA TYR A 4 33.16 -2.94 -15.44
C TYR A 4 34.57 -2.92 -14.89
N ASN A 5 35.49 -2.69 -15.81
CA ASN A 5 36.88 -2.35 -15.55
C ASN A 5 36.97 -0.96 -14.91
N PHE A 6 37.66 -0.84 -13.78
CA PHE A 6 38.20 0.44 -13.34
C PHE A 6 39.65 0.53 -13.70
N SER A 7 39.98 1.47 -14.55
CA SER A 7 41.32 1.86 -14.94
C SER A 7 41.99 2.67 -13.81
N SER A 8 43.24 2.35 -13.58
CA SER A 8 44.22 2.99 -12.71
C SER A 8 44.59 4.40 -13.13
N SER A 9 44.88 5.26 -12.16
CA SER A 9 46.01 6.21 -12.23
C SER A 9 46.31 6.86 -10.87
N PRO A 10 47.50 7.45 -10.68
CA PRO A 10 48.38 6.96 -9.67
C PRO A 10 48.83 8.05 -8.64
N THR A 11 49.73 7.63 -7.78
CA THR A 11 50.64 8.40 -6.91
C THR A 11 50.17 8.73 -5.50
N GLY A 12 50.95 8.21 -4.59
CA GLY A 12 50.93 8.55 -3.17
C GLY A 12 51.64 7.50 -2.33
N ASP A 13 52.96 7.40 -2.45
CA ASP A 13 53.84 6.62 -1.57
C ASP A 13 53.52 6.86 -0.09
N ARG A 14 52.82 5.91 0.55
CA ARG A 14 52.90 5.71 2.01
C ARG A 14 53.23 4.27 2.28
N LYS A 15 54.50 4.04 2.54
CA LYS A 15 55.04 2.77 3.05
C LYS A 15 54.22 2.34 4.28
N PRO A 16 53.78 1.07 4.37
CA PRO A 16 53.15 0.57 5.61
C PRO A 16 54.22 0.53 6.70
N LYS A 17 53.91 1.17 7.83
CA LYS A 17 54.74 1.04 9.05
C LYS A 17 54.74 -0.43 9.43
N LYS A 18 55.92 -1.10 9.24
CA LYS A 18 56.23 -2.42 9.79
C LYS A 18 56.19 -2.33 11.31
N TRP A 19 55.12 -2.80 11.94
CA TRP A 19 54.94 -2.77 13.39
C TRP A 19 55.78 -3.80 14.14
N PHE A 20 56.42 -4.73 13.43
CA PHE A 20 57.38 -5.62 14.04
C PHE A 20 58.59 -5.77 13.12
N SER A 21 59.76 -5.27 13.55
CA SER A 21 61.02 -5.59 12.90
C SER A 21 61.49 -7.01 13.34
N LYS A 22 62.13 -7.74 12.42
CA LYS A 22 62.72 -9.07 12.75
C LYS A 22 63.64 -9.05 13.97
N GLN A 23 64.15 -7.87 14.36
CA GLN A 23 65.03 -7.68 15.54
C GLN A 23 64.22 -7.61 16.85
N THR A 24 62.97 -7.11 16.83
CA THR A 24 62.13 -7.08 18.01
C THR A 24 61.63 -8.48 18.39
N LEU A 25 61.42 -9.36 17.44
CA LEU A 25 61.05 -10.76 17.66
C LEU A 25 62.21 -11.62 18.21
N LYS A 26 63.49 -11.25 17.98
CA LYS A 26 64.65 -11.97 18.52
C LYS A 26 64.92 -11.68 20.01
N ASN A 27 64.46 -10.55 20.50
CA ASN A 27 64.75 -10.13 21.88
C ASN A 27 63.53 -10.37 22.84
N LEU A 28 62.49 -11.01 22.40
CA LEU A 28 61.41 -11.46 23.26
C LEU A 28 61.88 -12.67 24.09
N PRO A 29 61.65 -12.67 25.40
CA PRO A 29 62.04 -13.81 26.25
C PRO A 29 61.13 -14.99 26.00
N TRP A 30 61.30 -15.66 24.86
CA TRP A 30 60.51 -16.80 24.40
C TRP A 30 60.28 -17.90 25.46
N PRO A 31 61.32 -18.24 26.30
CA PRO A 31 61.09 -19.23 27.34
C PRO A 31 60.09 -18.74 28.43
N THR A 32 60.15 -17.44 28.78
CA THR A 32 59.24 -16.85 29.79
C THR A 32 57.84 -16.66 29.25
N ILE A 33 57.71 -16.24 27.98
CA ILE A 33 56.37 -16.14 27.31
C ILE A 33 55.77 -17.54 27.14
N GLY A 34 56.53 -18.52 26.72
CA GLY A 34 56.07 -19.92 26.63
C GLY A 34 55.61 -20.49 27.96
N THR A 35 56.33 -20.22 29.06
CA THR A 35 55.95 -20.70 30.40
C THR A 35 54.70 -19.98 30.94
N TRP A 36 54.53 -18.66 30.69
CA TRP A 36 53.32 -17.92 31.06
C TRP A 36 52.15 -18.34 30.19
N SER A 37 52.34 -18.51 28.88
CA SER A 37 51.26 -19.01 27.97
C SER A 37 50.84 -20.41 28.38
N PHE A 38 51.75 -21.30 28.75
CA PHE A 38 51.44 -22.63 29.26
C PHE A 38 50.68 -22.56 30.62
N ARG A 39 51.11 -21.69 31.55
CA ARG A 39 50.44 -21.50 32.84
C ARG A 39 49.02 -20.93 32.66
N ILE A 40 48.84 -19.95 31.78
CA ILE A 40 47.52 -19.38 31.45
C ILE A 40 46.64 -20.45 30.81
N ALA A 41 47.18 -21.22 29.86
CA ALA A 41 46.46 -22.33 29.23
C ALA A 41 46.06 -23.42 30.26
N ALA A 42 46.97 -23.80 31.12
CA ALA A 42 46.75 -24.77 32.18
C ALA A 42 45.69 -24.26 33.21
N ALA A 43 45.77 -23.00 33.63
CA ALA A 43 44.77 -22.35 34.47
C ALA A 43 43.41 -22.25 33.77
N GLY A 44 43.37 -21.97 32.45
CA GLY A 44 42.16 -21.97 31.64
C GLY A 44 41.52 -23.36 31.57
N ILE A 45 42.31 -24.40 31.35
CA ILE A 45 41.87 -25.81 31.35
C ILE A 45 41.31 -26.21 32.73
N LEU A 46 42.02 -25.87 33.81
CA LEU A 46 41.57 -26.14 35.16
C LEU A 46 40.26 -25.37 35.49
N PHE A 47 40.13 -24.13 35.04
CA PHE A 47 38.91 -23.34 35.20
C PHE A 47 37.74 -23.94 34.43
N VAL A 48 37.96 -24.36 33.17
CA VAL A 48 36.94 -25.06 32.40
C VAL A 48 36.54 -26.38 33.07
N ALA A 49 37.52 -27.17 33.52
CA ALA A 49 37.28 -28.40 34.28
C ALA A 49 36.50 -28.15 35.57
N PHE A 50 36.83 -27.08 36.30
CA PHE A 50 36.08 -26.65 37.48
C PHE A 50 34.61 -26.27 37.13
N LEU A 51 34.45 -25.47 36.10
CA LEU A 51 33.10 -25.14 35.63
C LEU A 51 32.31 -26.39 35.23
N PHE A 52 32.95 -27.32 34.53
CA PHE A 52 32.35 -28.59 34.15
C PHE A 52 31.88 -29.40 35.37
N ILE A 53 32.78 -29.62 36.37
CA ILE A 53 32.45 -30.35 37.62
C ILE A 53 31.38 -29.61 38.43
N TYR A 54 31.47 -28.27 38.50
CA TYR A 54 30.51 -27.45 39.26
C TYR A 54 29.11 -27.53 38.64
N TYR A 55 28.99 -27.40 37.35
CA TYR A 55 27.70 -27.43 36.66
C TYR A 55 27.16 -28.86 36.47
N SER A 56 28.03 -29.85 36.24
CA SER A 56 27.64 -31.25 36.17
C SER A 56 26.99 -31.78 37.45
N ARG A 57 27.37 -31.25 38.65
CA ARG A 57 26.76 -31.60 39.93
C ARG A 57 25.35 -30.99 40.15
N GLN A 58 25.04 -29.94 39.40
CA GLN A 58 23.73 -29.24 39.50
C GLN A 58 22.70 -29.77 38.51
N LEU A 59 23.04 -30.72 37.64
CA LEU A 59 22.19 -31.20 36.59
C LEU A 59 21.22 -32.28 37.06
N PRO A 60 19.95 -32.25 36.61
CA PRO A 60 19.03 -33.32 36.86
C PRO A 60 19.53 -34.64 36.26
N ASP A 61 19.24 -35.76 36.90
CA ASP A 61 19.51 -37.06 36.36
C ASP A 61 18.91 -37.22 34.96
N PRO A 62 19.67 -37.55 33.94
CA PRO A 62 19.15 -37.79 32.58
C PRO A 62 18.02 -38.82 32.52
N ASN A 63 17.97 -39.78 33.45
CA ASN A 63 16.89 -40.77 33.55
C ASN A 63 15.57 -40.18 34.06
N ARG A 64 15.53 -39.03 34.66
CA ARG A 64 14.31 -38.31 35.05
C ARG A 64 13.59 -37.61 33.91
N LEU A 65 14.22 -37.56 32.72
CA LEU A 65 13.63 -36.89 31.53
C LEU A 65 12.40 -37.60 30.97
N LEU A 66 12.17 -38.86 31.37
CA LEU A 66 11.03 -39.67 30.93
C LEU A 66 9.77 -39.54 31.81
N GLY A 67 9.83 -38.79 32.94
CA GLY A 67 8.75 -38.69 33.93
C GLY A 67 8.32 -37.24 34.26
N ARG A 68 8.34 -36.33 33.30
CA ARG A 68 7.98 -34.92 33.54
C ARG A 68 6.51 -34.67 33.84
N ASN A 69 6.24 -33.77 34.79
CA ASN A 69 4.94 -33.13 34.98
C ASN A 69 4.52 -32.42 33.68
N VAL A 70 3.26 -32.55 33.31
CA VAL A 70 2.67 -31.95 32.12
C VAL A 70 2.86 -30.42 32.22
N PRO A 71 3.50 -29.77 31.23
CA PRO A 71 3.58 -28.32 31.19
C PRO A 71 2.19 -27.68 31.07
N GLU A 72 1.95 -26.60 31.81
CA GLU A 72 0.70 -25.86 31.64
C GLU A 72 0.69 -25.11 30.30
N SER A 73 -0.47 -25.07 29.63
CA SER A 73 -0.68 -24.34 28.41
C SER A 73 -0.66 -22.83 28.61
N THR A 74 -0.08 -22.09 27.66
CA THR A 74 -0.20 -20.63 27.62
C THR A 74 -1.64 -20.22 27.30
N LYS A 75 -2.18 -19.30 28.09
CA LYS A 75 -3.53 -18.76 27.93
C LYS A 75 -3.48 -17.33 27.47
N ILE A 76 -4.21 -17.01 26.42
CA ILE A 76 -4.29 -15.66 25.87
C ILE A 76 -5.69 -15.11 26.14
N TYR A 77 -5.72 -13.97 26.80
CA TYR A 77 -6.93 -13.27 27.23
C TYR A 77 -7.11 -11.96 26.47
N ALA A 78 -8.35 -11.59 26.21
CA ALA A 78 -8.71 -10.27 25.70
C ALA A 78 -8.58 -9.21 26.81
N LYS A 79 -8.86 -7.96 26.46
CA LYS A 79 -8.78 -6.80 27.37
C LYS A 79 -9.79 -6.88 28.52
N ASP A 80 -10.88 -7.60 28.34
CA ASP A 80 -11.93 -7.85 29.33
C ASP A 80 -11.71 -9.13 30.14
N ASP A 81 -10.50 -9.68 30.13
CA ASP A 81 -10.10 -10.94 30.76
C ASP A 81 -10.82 -12.19 30.22
N SER A 82 -11.57 -12.09 29.14
CA SER A 82 -12.15 -13.27 28.50
C SER A 82 -11.05 -14.08 27.78
N LEU A 83 -11.11 -15.41 27.91
CA LEU A 83 -10.17 -16.31 27.24
C LEU A 83 -10.48 -16.34 25.74
N ILE A 84 -9.52 -15.91 24.91
CA ILE A 84 -9.66 -15.91 23.46
C ILE A 84 -8.96 -17.11 22.79
N TYR A 85 -7.93 -17.64 23.44
CA TYR A 85 -7.21 -18.80 22.99
C TYR A 85 -6.42 -19.44 24.12
N GLU A 86 -6.39 -20.74 24.13
CA GLU A 86 -5.49 -21.54 24.92
C GLU A 86 -4.57 -22.29 23.97
N VAL A 87 -3.26 -22.06 24.08
CA VAL A 87 -2.26 -22.82 23.35
C VAL A 87 -2.31 -24.21 23.95
N HIS A 88 -3.13 -25.10 23.38
CA HIS A 88 -3.60 -26.30 24.01
C HIS A 88 -2.48 -27.24 24.47
N GLY A 89 -2.49 -27.50 25.75
CA GLY A 89 -1.65 -28.43 26.47
C GLY A 89 -2.09 -29.91 26.39
N GLU A 90 -2.93 -30.32 25.46
CA GLU A 90 -2.87 -31.72 25.07
C GLU A 90 -1.65 -31.87 24.19
N ILE A 91 -0.50 -32.04 24.83
CA ILE A 91 0.70 -32.49 24.17
C ILE A 91 0.37 -33.79 23.48
N LYS A 92 0.08 -33.70 22.19
CA LYS A 92 0.03 -34.87 21.33
C LYS A 92 1.46 -35.38 21.25
N ARG A 93 1.83 -36.27 22.14
CA ARG A 93 3.12 -36.91 22.14
C ARG A 93 2.92 -38.41 21.94
N THR A 94 3.36 -38.90 20.81
CA THR A 94 3.42 -40.34 20.54
C THR A 94 4.88 -40.69 20.34
N LEU A 95 5.43 -41.49 21.26
CA LEU A 95 6.83 -41.90 21.17
C LEU A 95 6.99 -42.99 20.11
N VAL A 96 7.97 -42.77 19.20
CA VAL A 96 8.30 -43.77 18.16
C VAL A 96 9.79 -44.10 18.17
N ASN A 97 10.11 -45.31 17.71
CA ASN A 97 11.47 -45.74 17.49
C ASN A 97 11.99 -45.26 16.12
N LEU A 98 13.31 -45.22 15.93
CA LEU A 98 13.91 -44.72 14.67
C LEU A 98 13.54 -45.56 13.43
N ASP A 99 13.20 -46.86 13.61
CA ASP A 99 12.71 -47.72 12.55
C ASP A 99 11.27 -47.42 12.13
N GLN A 100 10.52 -46.70 12.97
CA GLN A 100 9.16 -46.21 12.70
C GLN A 100 9.12 -44.82 12.06
N ILE A 101 10.28 -44.25 11.70
CA ILE A 101 10.41 -42.93 11.09
C ILE A 101 10.97 -43.08 9.69
N SER A 102 10.38 -42.39 8.72
CA SER A 102 10.84 -42.39 7.33
C SER A 102 12.35 -42.09 7.25
N PRO A 103 13.13 -42.81 6.45
CA PRO A 103 14.52 -42.47 6.16
C PRO A 103 14.69 -41.06 5.63
N ASP A 104 13.79 -40.59 4.77
CA ASP A 104 13.81 -39.27 4.20
C ASP A 104 13.67 -38.20 5.28
N LEU A 105 12.81 -38.40 6.26
CA LEU A 105 12.63 -37.47 7.37
C LEU A 105 13.85 -37.42 8.29
N LYS A 106 14.47 -38.55 8.58
CA LYS A 106 15.73 -38.59 9.34
C LYS A 106 16.83 -37.82 8.62
N ASN A 107 17.00 -38.06 7.33
CA ASN A 107 17.99 -37.41 6.49
C ASN A 107 17.68 -35.91 6.32
N ALA A 108 16.41 -35.53 6.14
CA ALA A 108 15.99 -34.14 6.07
C ALA A 108 16.30 -33.38 7.36
N THR A 109 16.02 -33.98 8.54
CA THR A 109 16.31 -33.38 9.84
C THR A 109 17.81 -33.19 10.05
N ILE A 110 18.64 -34.18 9.74
CA ILE A 110 20.10 -34.06 9.81
C ILE A 110 20.61 -32.98 8.86
N SER A 111 20.11 -32.93 7.64
CA SER A 111 20.47 -31.94 6.63
C SER A 111 20.07 -30.52 7.04
N ALA A 112 18.93 -30.38 7.72
CA ALA A 112 18.40 -29.10 8.17
C ALA A 112 19.14 -28.53 9.36
N GLU A 113 19.44 -29.38 10.36
CA GLU A 113 19.81 -28.95 11.70
C GLU A 113 21.30 -29.20 12.00
N ASP A 114 21.83 -30.33 11.59
CA ASP A 114 23.20 -30.74 11.96
C ASP A 114 23.80 -31.76 10.99
N LYS A 115 24.28 -31.33 9.86
CA LYS A 115 24.86 -32.19 8.80
C LYS A 115 26.09 -33.02 9.21
N ASN A 116 26.70 -32.68 10.31
CA ASN A 116 27.83 -33.43 10.88
C ASN A 116 27.48 -34.16 12.16
N PHE A 117 26.21 -34.39 12.45
CA PHE A 117 25.72 -34.96 13.71
C PHE A 117 26.46 -36.22 14.13
N TYR A 118 26.67 -37.16 13.23
CA TYR A 118 27.36 -38.42 13.51
C TYR A 118 28.92 -38.27 13.60
N LYS A 119 29.50 -37.07 13.32
CA LYS A 119 30.94 -36.85 13.24
C LYS A 119 31.57 -36.11 14.42
N HIS A 120 30.74 -35.45 15.25
CA HIS A 120 31.21 -34.67 16.42
C HIS A 120 30.67 -35.24 17.73
N SER A 121 31.25 -34.82 18.86
CA SER A 121 30.84 -35.24 20.23
C SER A 121 30.10 -34.10 20.96
N GLY A 122 28.90 -33.77 20.49
CA GLY A 122 27.98 -32.80 21.11
C GLY A 122 28.17 -31.34 20.70
N ILE A 123 29.37 -30.99 20.22
CA ILE A 123 29.73 -29.63 19.81
C ILE A 123 30.33 -29.64 18.41
N SER A 124 29.88 -28.77 17.54
CA SER A 124 30.49 -28.54 16.23
C SER A 124 31.33 -27.26 16.27
N PHE A 125 32.62 -27.39 16.46
CA PHE A 125 33.56 -26.26 16.45
C PHE A 125 33.61 -25.56 15.10
N THR A 126 33.44 -26.29 14.01
CA THR A 126 33.36 -25.73 12.64
C THR A 126 32.05 -24.97 12.42
N GLY A 127 30.97 -25.44 12.99
CA GLY A 127 29.68 -24.77 12.98
C GLY A 127 29.73 -23.46 13.78
N LEU A 128 30.29 -23.47 14.97
CA LEU A 128 30.46 -22.29 15.83
C LEU A 128 31.38 -21.25 15.17
N ALA A 129 32.47 -21.64 14.58
CA ALA A 129 33.38 -20.72 13.89
C ALA A 129 32.71 -20.08 12.66
N ARG A 130 31.99 -20.89 11.88
CA ARG A 130 31.26 -20.41 10.70
C ARG A 130 30.13 -19.45 11.06
N SER A 131 29.30 -19.74 12.07
CA SER A 131 28.21 -18.85 12.50
C SER A 131 28.78 -17.54 13.05
N ALA A 132 29.85 -17.56 13.85
CA ALA A 132 30.50 -16.36 14.35
C ALA A 132 31.06 -15.46 13.21
N ILE A 133 31.61 -16.05 12.16
CA ILE A 133 32.10 -15.31 10.99
C ILE A 133 30.97 -14.70 10.21
N ILE A 134 29.86 -15.44 10.00
CA ILE A 134 28.69 -14.98 9.26
C ILE A 134 27.97 -13.86 10.05
N ASP A 135 27.79 -14.01 11.35
CA ASP A 135 27.17 -13.00 12.22
C ASP A 135 28.01 -11.69 12.25
N ILE A 136 29.35 -11.80 12.17
CA ILE A 136 30.25 -10.63 12.10
C ILE A 136 30.15 -9.95 10.72
N ILE A 137 30.12 -10.71 9.63
CA ILE A 137 30.11 -10.18 8.25
C ILE A 137 28.77 -9.50 7.95
N TYR A 138 27.66 -10.12 8.32
CA TYR A 138 26.31 -9.65 7.96
C TYR A 138 25.64 -8.81 9.04
N ARG A 139 26.22 -8.68 10.24
CA ARG A 139 25.66 -7.98 11.41
C ARG A 139 24.25 -8.42 11.83
N GLU A 140 23.82 -9.58 11.38
CA GLU A 140 22.52 -10.19 11.65
C GLU A 140 22.71 -11.65 12.06
N LYS A 141 21.94 -12.14 13.03
CA LYS A 141 21.92 -13.56 13.43
C LYS A 141 21.17 -14.38 12.36
N ARG A 142 21.88 -14.80 11.32
CA ARG A 142 21.30 -15.55 10.18
C ARG A 142 21.44 -17.07 10.25
N GLN A 143 22.35 -17.62 11.05
CA GLN A 143 22.50 -19.08 11.17
C GLN A 143 22.74 -19.50 12.62
N GLY A 144 21.99 -20.53 13.09
CA GLY A 144 22.24 -21.20 14.36
C GLY A 144 23.40 -22.19 14.24
N GLY A 145 24.41 -22.04 15.09
CA GLY A 145 25.54 -22.97 15.21
C GLY A 145 25.36 -24.05 16.28
N SER A 146 24.12 -24.32 16.74
CA SER A 146 23.82 -25.33 17.76
C SER A 146 23.59 -26.69 17.13
N THR A 147 24.18 -27.75 17.73
CA THR A 147 24.00 -29.12 17.28
C THR A 147 22.63 -29.70 17.71
N ILE A 148 22.21 -30.81 17.10
CA ILE A 148 21.01 -31.56 17.50
C ILE A 148 21.04 -31.89 19.00
N THR A 149 22.18 -32.33 19.53
CA THR A 149 22.36 -32.62 20.96
C THR A 149 22.15 -31.37 21.81
N GLN A 150 22.72 -30.21 21.41
CA GLN A 150 22.51 -28.96 22.10
C GLN A 150 21.04 -28.47 22.05
N GLN A 151 20.36 -28.65 20.91
CA GLN A 151 18.93 -28.32 20.78
C GLN A 151 18.07 -29.22 21.66
N PHE A 152 18.36 -30.50 21.73
CA PHE A 152 17.69 -31.41 22.64
C PHE A 152 17.86 -30.97 24.09
N VAL A 153 19.10 -30.70 24.53
CA VAL A 153 19.42 -30.20 25.88
C VAL A 153 18.65 -28.91 26.16
N LYS A 154 18.69 -27.99 25.24
CA LYS A 154 17.98 -26.69 25.36
C LYS A 154 16.49 -26.88 25.59
N ASN A 155 15.85 -27.79 24.86
CA ASN A 155 14.41 -27.99 24.89
C ASN A 155 13.95 -28.92 26.02
N ALA A 156 14.75 -29.94 26.33
CA ALA A 156 14.37 -30.99 27.26
C ALA A 156 14.91 -30.82 28.70
N VAL A 157 16.04 -30.10 28.89
CA VAL A 157 16.78 -30.15 30.16
C VAL A 157 16.90 -28.78 30.85
N LEU A 158 16.92 -27.68 30.09
CA LEU A 158 17.24 -26.36 30.63
C LEU A 158 15.99 -25.49 30.83
N THR A 159 16.04 -24.66 31.89
CA THR A 159 15.05 -23.59 32.09
C THR A 159 15.18 -22.46 31.09
N ARG A 160 14.14 -21.65 30.91
CA ARG A 160 13.82 -20.75 29.79
C ARG A 160 14.63 -19.45 29.70
N ASP A 161 15.57 -19.18 30.61
CA ASP A 161 16.32 -17.93 30.62
C ASP A 161 17.30 -17.80 29.46
N LYS A 162 17.18 -16.72 28.66
CA LYS A 162 18.18 -16.39 27.62
C LYS A 162 19.41 -15.76 28.28
N SER A 163 20.26 -16.57 28.94
CA SER A 163 21.50 -16.10 29.57
C SER A 163 22.73 -16.78 28.99
N PHE A 164 23.86 -16.09 29.06
CA PHE A 164 25.15 -16.68 28.68
C PHE A 164 25.50 -17.93 29.53
N ILE A 165 25.10 -17.94 30.78
CA ILE A 165 25.24 -19.07 31.70
C ILE A 165 24.47 -20.30 31.22
N ARG A 166 23.28 -20.11 30.70
CA ARG A 166 22.50 -21.19 30.09
C ARG A 166 23.23 -21.83 28.90
N LYS A 167 23.87 -21.01 28.03
CA LYS A 167 24.62 -21.56 26.89
C LYS A 167 25.83 -22.38 27.34
N ILE A 168 26.47 -22.02 28.43
CA ILE A 168 27.53 -22.82 29.02
C ILE A 168 26.98 -24.17 29.54
N LYS A 169 25.86 -24.13 30.26
CA LYS A 169 25.18 -25.35 30.75
C LYS A 169 24.79 -26.28 29.59
N GLU A 170 24.19 -25.72 28.53
CA GLU A 170 23.82 -26.45 27.32
C GLU A 170 25.02 -27.22 26.74
N ILE A 171 26.16 -26.56 26.62
CA ILE A 171 27.39 -27.17 26.10
C ILE A 171 27.89 -28.32 27.02
N ILE A 172 27.90 -28.10 28.31
CA ILE A 172 28.37 -29.10 29.27
C ILE A 172 27.48 -30.34 29.24
N ILE A 173 26.15 -30.15 29.29
CA ILE A 173 25.20 -31.26 29.25
C ILE A 173 25.23 -31.99 27.90
N ALA A 174 25.39 -31.26 26.78
CA ALA A 174 25.48 -31.89 25.47
C ALA A 174 26.67 -32.86 25.40
N ILE A 175 27.86 -32.46 25.97
CA ILE A 175 29.04 -33.33 26.04
C ILE A 175 28.77 -34.54 26.95
N GLU A 176 28.09 -34.34 28.08
CA GLU A 176 27.77 -35.41 29.03
C GLU A 176 26.81 -36.43 28.43
N LEU A 177 25.80 -35.97 27.70
CA LEU A 177 24.87 -36.84 26.97
C LEU A 177 25.57 -37.70 25.91
N GLU A 178 26.43 -37.09 25.14
CA GLU A 178 27.24 -37.82 24.12
C GLU A 178 28.21 -38.83 24.71
N ALA A 179 28.63 -38.64 25.97
CA ALA A 179 29.44 -39.62 26.69
C ALA A 179 28.65 -40.82 27.24
N ARG A 180 27.32 -40.66 27.40
CA ARG A 180 26.46 -41.69 28.04
C ARG A 180 25.54 -42.41 27.08
N PHE A 181 25.14 -41.74 25.95
CA PHE A 181 24.17 -42.24 25.01
C PHE A 181 24.75 -42.36 23.61
N SER A 182 24.28 -43.32 22.83
CA SER A 182 24.64 -43.44 21.44
C SER A 182 24.07 -42.26 20.61
N LYS A 183 24.63 -42.00 19.45
CA LYS A 183 24.09 -41.01 18.51
C LYS A 183 22.65 -41.30 18.15
N ASP A 184 22.30 -42.54 17.93
CA ASP A 184 20.93 -42.95 17.59
C ASP A 184 19.97 -42.76 18.77
N ASP A 185 20.42 -43.00 20.02
CA ASP A 185 19.60 -42.68 21.18
C ASP A 185 19.32 -41.20 21.32
N ILE A 186 20.35 -40.38 21.15
CA ILE A 186 20.23 -38.91 21.20
C ILE A 186 19.30 -38.44 20.08
N PHE A 187 19.43 -38.95 18.87
CA PHE A 187 18.59 -38.60 17.74
C PHE A 187 17.13 -39.03 17.92
N LYS A 188 16.92 -40.23 18.47
CA LYS A 188 15.59 -40.69 18.87
C LYS A 188 14.95 -39.76 19.90
N LEU A 189 15.69 -39.41 20.95
CA LEU A 189 15.23 -38.46 21.97
C LEU A 189 14.88 -37.08 21.37
N TYR A 190 15.72 -36.56 20.49
CA TYR A 190 15.49 -35.30 19.78
C TYR A 190 14.19 -35.34 18.97
N LEU A 191 14.03 -36.33 18.09
CA LEU A 191 12.86 -36.45 17.21
C LEU A 191 11.55 -36.64 17.99
N ASN A 192 11.58 -37.21 19.20
CA ASN A 192 10.42 -37.39 20.05
C ASN A 192 10.12 -36.22 20.98
N GLU A 193 11.06 -35.27 21.14
CA GLU A 193 10.94 -34.17 22.11
C GLU A 193 10.66 -32.82 21.48
N ILE A 194 11.21 -32.56 20.27
CA ILE A 194 11.23 -31.23 19.72
C ILE A 194 9.82 -30.74 19.32
N PRO A 195 9.49 -29.44 19.56
CA PRO A 195 8.24 -28.85 19.09
C PRO A 195 8.24 -28.63 17.59
N TYR A 196 7.13 -28.97 16.92
CA TYR A 196 6.87 -28.74 15.50
C TYR A 196 5.79 -27.68 15.26
N GLY A 197 5.27 -27.04 16.31
CA GLY A 197 4.12 -26.13 16.23
C GLY A 197 2.78 -26.88 16.30
N ARG A 198 1.67 -26.12 16.32
CA ARG A 198 0.32 -26.69 16.44
C ARG A 198 0.17 -27.72 17.58
N ASN A 199 0.91 -27.52 18.70
CA ASN A 199 0.99 -28.41 19.86
C ASN A 199 1.50 -29.83 19.57
N ALA A 200 2.12 -30.03 18.43
CA ALA A 200 2.74 -31.29 18.09
C ALA A 200 4.17 -31.36 18.62
N TYR A 201 4.38 -32.18 19.65
CA TYR A 201 5.69 -32.51 20.23
C TYR A 201 6.10 -33.90 19.77
N GLY A 202 7.28 -33.97 19.19
CA GLY A 202 7.79 -35.16 18.53
C GLY A 202 7.23 -35.36 17.16
N ILE A 203 7.94 -36.15 16.41
CA ILE A 203 7.78 -36.30 14.96
C ILE A 203 6.49 -37.01 14.55
N GLU A 204 6.07 -38.00 15.34
CA GLU A 204 4.83 -38.74 15.08
C GLU A 204 3.61 -37.83 15.26
N ALA A 205 3.60 -37.06 16.37
CA ALA A 205 2.52 -36.12 16.60
C ALA A 205 2.49 -35.02 15.53
N ALA A 206 3.65 -34.59 15.06
CA ALA A 206 3.76 -33.62 13.96
C ALA A 206 3.23 -34.21 12.65
N SER A 207 3.63 -35.43 12.31
CA SER A 207 3.16 -36.12 11.11
C SER A 207 1.63 -36.27 11.08
N GLN A 208 1.04 -36.68 12.20
CA GLN A 208 -0.41 -36.77 12.33
C GLN A 208 -1.10 -35.40 12.26
N THR A 209 -0.51 -34.39 12.92
CA THR A 209 -1.10 -33.04 12.99
C THR A 209 -1.09 -32.31 11.63
N TYR A 210 -0.02 -32.48 10.86
CA TYR A 210 0.14 -31.74 9.60
C TYR A 210 -0.35 -32.51 8.37
N PHE A 211 -0.33 -33.86 8.41
CA PHE A 211 -0.59 -34.69 7.23
C PHE A 211 -1.57 -35.84 7.47
N ASN A 212 -2.02 -36.06 8.71
CA ASN A 212 -2.85 -37.21 9.11
C ASN A 212 -2.23 -38.54 8.68
N LYS A 213 -0.90 -38.69 8.81
CA LYS A 213 -0.10 -39.84 8.45
C LYS A 213 0.84 -40.25 9.57
N HIS A 214 1.23 -41.55 9.61
CA HIS A 214 2.35 -41.97 10.45
C HIS A 214 3.69 -41.46 9.93
N ALA A 215 4.68 -41.26 10.83
CA ALA A 215 6.00 -40.69 10.47
C ALA A 215 6.79 -41.54 9.45
N ASN A 216 6.49 -42.81 9.30
CA ASN A 216 7.07 -43.71 8.28
C ASN A 216 6.39 -43.61 6.91
N GLU A 217 5.21 -42.98 6.81
CA GLU A 217 4.40 -42.88 5.58
C GLU A 217 4.62 -41.54 4.83
N LEU A 218 5.48 -40.67 5.37
CA LEU A 218 5.72 -39.35 4.80
C LEU A 218 6.49 -39.41 3.48
N THR A 219 6.05 -38.62 2.50
CA THR A 219 6.80 -38.41 1.27
C THR A 219 8.09 -37.60 1.55
N LEU A 220 9.01 -37.55 0.59
CA LEU A 220 10.22 -36.74 0.67
C LEU A 220 9.89 -35.24 0.84
N ALA A 221 8.90 -34.74 0.09
CA ALA A 221 8.45 -33.35 0.21
C ALA A 221 7.85 -33.06 1.59
N GLN A 222 6.97 -33.93 2.11
CA GLN A 222 6.39 -33.80 3.45
C GLN A 222 7.47 -33.88 4.54
N SER A 223 8.44 -34.78 4.39
CA SER A 223 9.58 -34.93 5.30
C SER A 223 10.43 -33.67 5.37
N ALA A 224 10.70 -33.05 4.22
CA ALA A 224 11.47 -31.80 4.15
C ALA A 224 10.69 -30.61 4.77
N TYR A 225 9.37 -30.57 4.62
CA TYR A 225 8.54 -29.56 5.30
C TYR A 225 8.57 -29.74 6.83
N LEU A 226 8.39 -30.96 7.35
CA LEU A 226 8.47 -31.19 8.80
C LEU A 226 9.85 -30.85 9.34
N ALA A 227 10.93 -31.21 8.64
CA ALA A 227 12.29 -30.88 9.05
C ALA A 227 12.58 -29.37 9.03
N ALA A 228 11.76 -28.57 8.32
CA ALA A 228 11.87 -27.11 8.29
C ALA A 228 11.31 -26.42 9.55
N LEU A 229 10.30 -27.02 10.18
CA LEU A 229 9.52 -26.40 11.27
C LEU A 229 10.30 -26.16 12.56
N PRO A 230 11.17 -27.05 13.06
CA PRO A 230 11.80 -26.93 14.39
C PRO A 230 12.61 -25.68 14.62
N GLN A 231 13.10 -25.06 13.56
CA GLN A 231 13.87 -23.81 13.66
C GLN A 231 13.04 -22.65 14.23
N ALA A 232 11.77 -22.51 13.80
CA ALA A 232 10.83 -21.49 14.23
C ALA A 232 9.39 -21.95 13.95
N PRO A 233 8.80 -22.86 14.74
CA PRO A 233 7.55 -23.53 14.44
C PRO A 233 6.34 -22.60 14.26
N SER A 234 6.27 -21.50 15.02
CA SER A 234 5.19 -20.51 14.86
C SER A 234 5.39 -19.63 13.61
N TYR A 235 6.65 -19.32 13.27
CA TYR A 235 6.97 -18.54 12.07
C TYR A 235 6.71 -19.34 10.79
N TYR A 236 7.15 -20.60 10.76
CA TYR A 236 6.99 -21.52 9.62
C TYR A 236 5.65 -22.29 9.65
N ASN A 237 4.64 -21.77 10.36
CA ASN A 237 3.31 -22.39 10.35
C ASN A 237 2.76 -22.42 8.91
N PRO A 238 2.43 -23.62 8.34
CA PRO A 238 1.92 -23.71 6.96
C PRO A 238 0.62 -22.98 6.69
N SER A 239 -0.14 -22.65 7.75
CA SER A 239 -1.35 -21.83 7.67
C SER A 239 -1.08 -20.35 8.03
N GLY A 240 0.18 -19.95 8.14
CA GLY A 240 0.59 -18.60 8.51
C GLY A 240 0.99 -17.75 7.31
N PRO A 241 1.31 -16.47 7.56
CA PRO A 241 1.66 -15.51 6.51
C PRO A 241 3.05 -15.75 5.87
N ASN A 242 3.88 -16.62 6.46
CA ASN A 242 5.26 -16.87 6.04
C ASN A 242 5.41 -18.19 5.28
N PHE A 243 4.39 -18.59 4.53
CA PHE A 243 4.41 -19.86 3.79
C PHE A 243 5.51 -19.89 2.73
N ASP A 244 5.78 -18.77 2.07
CA ASP A 244 6.86 -18.66 1.07
C ASP A 244 8.24 -18.90 1.70
N ASP A 245 8.45 -18.41 2.92
CA ASP A 245 9.69 -18.66 3.67
C ASP A 245 9.81 -20.13 4.09
N LEU A 246 8.69 -20.76 4.43
CA LEU A 246 8.66 -22.22 4.69
C LEU A 246 9.01 -22.99 3.43
N GLN A 247 8.48 -22.63 2.26
CA GLN A 247 8.83 -23.26 0.98
C GLN A 247 10.31 -23.03 0.63
N ALA A 248 10.80 -21.81 0.82
CA ALA A 248 12.21 -21.52 0.60
C ALA A 248 13.12 -22.38 1.50
N ARG A 249 12.70 -22.60 2.76
CA ARG A 249 13.44 -23.45 3.68
C ARG A 249 13.34 -24.94 3.30
N GLN A 250 12.19 -25.43 2.88
CA GLN A 250 12.02 -26.78 2.35
C GLN A 250 12.97 -27.02 1.16
N LYS A 251 12.99 -26.08 0.22
CA LYS A 251 13.89 -26.11 -0.93
C LYS A 251 15.36 -26.13 -0.50
N PHE A 252 15.72 -25.32 0.50
CA PHE A 252 17.09 -25.34 1.08
C PHE A 252 17.43 -26.71 1.63
N ILE A 253 16.50 -27.36 2.38
CA ILE A 253 16.72 -28.70 2.95
C ILE A 253 16.91 -29.75 1.87
N LEU A 254 16.08 -29.76 0.84
CA LEU A 254 16.20 -30.67 -0.31
C LEU A 254 17.53 -30.49 -1.05
N ASN A 255 17.99 -29.24 -1.22
CA ASN A 255 19.33 -28.98 -1.78
C ASN A 255 20.46 -29.52 -0.88
N GLN A 256 20.32 -29.39 0.45
CA GLN A 256 21.31 -29.95 1.38
C GLN A 256 21.29 -31.49 1.38
N MET A 257 20.12 -32.13 1.25
CA MET A 257 20.01 -33.59 1.13
C MET A 257 20.69 -34.10 -0.14
N GLU A 258 20.58 -33.39 -1.26
CA GLU A 258 21.29 -33.70 -2.50
C GLU A 258 22.80 -33.51 -2.34
N GLU A 259 23.25 -32.38 -1.77
CA GLU A 259 24.65 -32.09 -1.50
C GLU A 259 25.33 -33.18 -0.62
N LEU A 260 24.56 -33.71 0.34
CA LEU A 260 25.01 -34.77 1.23
C LEU A 260 24.87 -36.19 0.64
N GLY A 261 24.31 -36.35 -0.55
CA GLY A 261 24.11 -37.61 -1.23
C GLY A 261 22.99 -38.49 -0.69
N TYR A 262 22.06 -37.93 0.07
CA TYR A 262 20.89 -38.65 0.58
C TYR A 262 19.81 -38.84 -0.50
N ILE A 263 19.73 -37.91 -1.46
CA ILE A 263 18.83 -37.95 -2.61
C ILE A 263 19.58 -37.56 -3.89
N ASN A 264 19.06 -37.95 -5.03
CA ASN A 264 19.56 -37.51 -6.33
C ASN A 264 18.75 -36.29 -6.86
N ALA A 265 19.21 -35.71 -7.98
CA ALA A 265 18.59 -34.54 -8.59
C ALA A 265 17.14 -34.80 -9.04
N GLU A 266 16.84 -36.00 -9.53
CA GLU A 266 15.49 -36.40 -9.97
C GLU A 266 14.51 -36.48 -8.79
N GLN A 267 14.93 -37.07 -7.67
CA GLN A 267 14.12 -37.13 -6.44
C GLN A 267 13.89 -35.73 -5.86
N LYS A 268 14.90 -34.85 -5.90
CA LYS A 268 14.75 -33.46 -5.47
C LYS A 268 13.73 -32.71 -6.31
N GLU A 269 13.83 -32.79 -7.64
CA GLU A 269 12.88 -32.10 -8.52
C GLU A 269 11.46 -32.65 -8.37
N ALA A 270 11.30 -33.95 -8.20
CA ALA A 270 10.01 -34.57 -7.92
C ALA A 270 9.40 -34.04 -6.60
N ALA A 271 10.20 -33.93 -5.52
CA ALA A 271 9.73 -33.42 -4.25
C ALA A 271 9.42 -31.90 -4.28
N LEU A 272 10.15 -31.12 -5.09
CA LEU A 272 9.87 -29.67 -5.28
C LEU A 272 8.57 -29.42 -6.06
N ASN A 273 8.19 -30.35 -6.93
CA ASN A 273 6.98 -30.28 -7.75
C ASN A 273 5.77 -31.01 -7.13
N GLU A 274 5.95 -31.68 -6.00
CA GLU A 274 4.87 -32.35 -5.28
C GLU A 274 3.95 -31.32 -4.65
N GLU A 275 2.64 -31.39 -4.95
CA GLU A 275 1.61 -30.59 -4.29
C GLU A 275 1.32 -31.17 -2.88
N VAL A 276 1.88 -30.52 -1.86
CA VAL A 276 1.71 -30.95 -0.46
C VAL A 276 0.51 -30.25 0.17
N LYS A 277 -0.48 -31.03 0.60
CA LYS A 277 -1.64 -30.54 1.35
C LYS A 277 -1.42 -30.69 2.85
N PHE A 278 -1.69 -29.60 3.59
CA PHE A 278 -1.64 -29.59 5.05
C PHE A 278 -3.04 -29.69 5.64
N GLU A 279 -3.17 -30.44 6.74
CA GLU A 279 -4.43 -30.53 7.50
C GLU A 279 -4.77 -29.20 8.16
N THR A 280 -6.07 -28.85 8.15
CA THR A 280 -6.59 -27.63 8.79
C THR A 280 -7.10 -27.92 10.19
N ILE A 281 -6.72 -27.08 11.16
CA ILE A 281 -7.20 -27.22 12.55
C ILE A 281 -8.55 -26.48 12.68
N LYS A 282 -9.58 -27.21 13.09
CA LYS A 282 -10.86 -26.62 13.56
C LYS A 282 -10.80 -26.47 15.09
N THR A 283 -10.10 -25.48 15.60
CA THR A 283 -10.09 -25.13 17.03
C THR A 283 -10.96 -23.90 17.27
N ALA A 284 -11.65 -23.84 18.41
CA ALA A 284 -12.38 -22.66 18.84
C ALA A 284 -11.39 -21.55 19.25
N ILE A 285 -10.95 -20.77 18.27
CA ILE A 285 -10.08 -19.61 18.45
C ILE A 285 -10.85 -18.33 18.11
N VAL A 286 -10.85 -17.39 19.03
CA VAL A 286 -11.40 -16.04 18.82
C VAL A 286 -10.33 -15.16 18.26
N ALA A 287 -10.62 -14.35 17.23
CA ALA A 287 -9.67 -13.46 16.58
C ALA A 287 -8.37 -14.14 16.11
N PRO A 288 -8.43 -15.18 15.27
CA PRO A 288 -7.27 -16.04 15.00
C PRO A 288 -6.05 -15.29 14.45
N HIS A 289 -6.20 -14.29 13.61
CA HIS A 289 -5.09 -13.49 13.10
C HIS A 289 -4.41 -12.64 14.19
N PHE A 290 -5.20 -12.12 15.13
CA PHE A 290 -4.66 -11.40 16.27
C PHE A 290 -3.92 -12.35 17.22
N VAL A 291 -4.49 -13.50 17.50
CA VAL A 291 -3.83 -14.55 18.32
C VAL A 291 -2.51 -14.96 17.67
N GLN A 292 -2.49 -15.22 16.38
CA GLN A 292 -1.25 -15.54 15.65
C GLN A 292 -0.20 -14.40 15.73
N TYR A 293 -0.65 -13.15 15.66
CA TYR A 293 0.23 -11.99 15.84
C TYR A 293 0.84 -11.97 17.24
N VAL A 294 0.06 -12.27 18.28
CA VAL A 294 0.53 -12.39 19.67
C VAL A 294 1.46 -13.58 19.84
N GLU A 295 1.14 -14.75 19.28
CA GLU A 295 2.00 -15.94 19.34
C GLU A 295 3.38 -15.66 18.72
N ASN A 296 3.43 -14.99 17.57
CA ASN A 296 4.69 -14.59 16.94
C ASN A 296 5.53 -13.68 17.86
N TYR A 297 4.91 -12.70 18.50
CA TYR A 297 5.57 -11.83 19.47
C TYR A 297 6.14 -12.64 20.66
N LEU A 298 5.35 -13.54 21.21
CA LEU A 298 5.78 -14.38 22.35
C LEU A 298 6.92 -15.32 21.95
N ALA A 299 6.82 -15.93 20.77
CA ALA A 299 7.86 -16.84 20.26
C ALA A 299 9.19 -16.10 20.00
N GLU A 300 9.13 -14.89 19.44
CA GLU A 300 10.31 -14.07 19.19
C GLU A 300 10.97 -13.61 20.51
N LYS A 301 10.19 -13.17 21.47
CA LYS A 301 10.70 -12.59 22.72
C LYS A 301 11.08 -13.61 23.78
N TYR A 302 10.26 -14.63 23.98
CA TYR A 302 10.40 -15.64 25.04
C TYR A 302 10.84 -17.02 24.53
N GLY A 303 10.73 -17.24 23.23
CA GLY A 303 11.05 -18.53 22.57
C GLY A 303 9.86 -19.46 22.50
N GLU A 304 9.89 -20.35 21.51
CA GLU A 304 8.81 -21.30 21.19
C GLU A 304 8.42 -22.21 22.37
N THR A 305 9.42 -22.73 23.08
CA THR A 305 9.18 -23.59 24.25
C THR A 305 8.40 -22.85 25.34
N SER A 306 8.69 -21.55 25.54
CA SER A 306 7.97 -20.73 26.52
C SER A 306 6.54 -20.47 26.11
N LEU A 307 6.28 -20.32 24.82
CA LEU A 307 4.93 -20.18 24.29
C LEU A 307 4.10 -21.44 24.52
N GLN A 308 4.67 -22.62 24.27
CA GLN A 308 3.92 -23.86 24.24
C GLN A 308 3.80 -24.54 25.61
N GLU A 309 4.83 -24.45 26.46
CA GLU A 309 4.94 -25.16 27.73
C GLU A 309 5.05 -24.23 28.94
N GLY A 310 5.02 -22.91 28.73
CA GLY A 310 5.33 -21.90 29.72
C GLY A 310 4.25 -21.58 30.72
N GLY A 311 3.05 -22.08 30.52
CA GLY A 311 1.94 -21.70 31.37
C GLY A 311 1.74 -20.19 31.47
N LEU A 312 2.14 -19.43 30.43
CA LEU A 312 2.02 -18.00 30.43
C LEU A 312 0.55 -17.56 30.45
N LYS A 313 0.26 -16.54 31.23
CA LYS A 313 -1.02 -15.83 31.16
C LYS A 313 -0.77 -14.51 30.45
N VAL A 314 -1.30 -14.37 29.24
CA VAL A 314 -1.06 -13.25 28.34
C VAL A 314 -2.34 -12.42 28.25
N TYR A 315 -2.34 -11.26 28.84
CA TYR A 315 -3.43 -10.29 28.75
C TYR A 315 -3.14 -9.36 27.58
N THR A 316 -4.04 -9.36 26.62
CA THR A 316 -3.87 -8.61 25.37
C THR A 316 -4.70 -7.34 25.33
N THR A 317 -4.46 -6.53 24.30
CA THR A 317 -5.19 -5.29 24.05
C THR A 317 -6.50 -5.51 23.28
N LEU A 318 -6.82 -6.75 22.85
CA LEU A 318 -7.98 -7.05 22.03
C LEU A 318 -9.27 -6.66 22.71
N ASP A 319 -10.06 -5.82 22.05
CA ASP A 319 -11.44 -5.54 22.42
C ASP A 319 -12.36 -6.50 21.65
N THR A 320 -12.95 -7.46 22.35
CA THR A 320 -13.76 -8.53 21.73
C THR A 320 -14.96 -7.99 20.96
N LYS A 321 -15.54 -6.87 21.41
CA LYS A 321 -16.67 -6.23 20.73
C LYS A 321 -16.23 -5.55 19.44
N LEU A 322 -15.12 -4.78 19.48
CA LEU A 322 -14.57 -4.14 18.29
C LEU A 322 -14.07 -5.18 17.28
N GLN A 323 -13.48 -6.26 17.74
CA GLN A 323 -13.08 -7.39 16.89
C GLN A 323 -14.27 -7.99 16.14
N GLN A 324 -15.37 -8.25 16.84
CA GLN A 324 -16.58 -8.81 16.22
C GLN A 324 -17.18 -7.86 15.18
N ILE A 325 -17.21 -6.54 15.46
CA ILE A 325 -17.65 -5.53 14.50
C ILE A 325 -16.71 -5.52 13.27
N ALA A 326 -15.39 -5.66 13.49
CA ALA A 326 -14.40 -5.69 12.43
C ALA A 326 -14.56 -6.94 11.53
N GLU A 327 -14.71 -8.12 12.11
CA GLU A 327 -14.94 -9.38 11.39
C GLU A 327 -16.22 -9.32 10.56
N GLN A 328 -17.31 -8.80 11.13
CA GLN A 328 -18.55 -8.61 10.41
C GLN A 328 -18.39 -7.64 9.23
N ALA A 329 -17.78 -6.47 9.45
CA ALA A 329 -17.59 -5.47 8.40
C ALA A 329 -16.71 -6.01 7.25
N VAL A 330 -15.63 -6.73 7.58
CA VAL A 330 -14.74 -7.35 6.59
C VAL A 330 -15.47 -8.45 5.81
N SER A 331 -16.15 -9.36 6.48
CA SER A 331 -16.88 -10.47 5.83
C SER A 331 -17.99 -9.97 4.89
N GLU A 332 -18.81 -9.03 5.36
CA GLU A 332 -19.91 -8.46 4.57
C GLU A 332 -19.39 -7.64 3.39
N GLY A 333 -18.33 -6.84 3.63
CA GLY A 333 -17.71 -6.03 2.59
C GLY A 333 -17.01 -6.86 1.54
N ALA A 334 -16.27 -7.88 1.93
CA ALA A 334 -15.61 -8.79 1.00
C ALA A 334 -16.61 -9.51 0.09
N LYS A 335 -17.78 -9.91 0.61
CA LYS A 335 -18.87 -10.49 -0.21
C LYS A 335 -19.36 -9.50 -1.30
N LYS A 336 -19.46 -8.22 -0.96
CA LYS A 336 -19.86 -7.17 -1.93
C LYS A 336 -18.74 -6.92 -2.95
N ASN A 337 -17.50 -7.01 -2.53
CA ASN A 337 -16.33 -6.78 -3.37
C ASN A 337 -16.09 -7.88 -4.42
N LEU A 338 -16.71 -9.07 -4.29
CA LEU A 338 -16.65 -10.11 -5.33
C LEU A 338 -17.11 -9.58 -6.70
N ALA A 339 -18.13 -8.72 -6.75
CA ALA A 339 -18.58 -8.06 -7.98
C ALA A 339 -17.49 -7.16 -8.60
N ALA A 340 -16.53 -6.70 -7.80
CA ALA A 340 -15.38 -5.94 -8.22
C ALA A 340 -14.12 -6.80 -8.36
N ASN A 341 -14.22 -8.12 -8.41
CA ASN A 341 -13.09 -9.05 -8.41
C ASN A 341 -12.14 -8.87 -7.22
N GLY A 342 -12.67 -8.45 -6.06
CA GLY A 342 -11.91 -8.35 -4.81
C GLY A 342 -12.29 -9.51 -3.89
N HIS A 343 -11.36 -10.46 -3.70
CA HIS A 343 -11.66 -11.72 -3.02
C HIS A 343 -11.23 -11.72 -1.55
N ASN A 344 -10.47 -10.74 -1.11
CA ASN A 344 -10.02 -10.66 0.28
C ASN A 344 -10.09 -9.22 0.82
N ALA A 345 -10.12 -9.11 2.15
CA ALA A 345 -10.06 -7.84 2.86
C ALA A 345 -9.46 -8.06 4.26
N ALA A 346 -8.81 -7.02 4.78
CA ALA A 346 -8.22 -6.99 6.11
C ALA A 346 -8.55 -5.67 6.81
N LEU A 347 -8.59 -5.68 8.15
CA LEU A 347 -8.85 -4.51 8.97
C LEU A 347 -7.99 -4.52 10.23
N VAL A 348 -7.44 -3.37 10.59
CA VAL A 348 -6.76 -3.13 11.87
C VAL A 348 -7.37 -1.89 12.51
N ALA A 349 -7.67 -1.97 13.81
CA ALA A 349 -8.12 -0.84 14.62
C ALA A 349 -7.19 -0.63 15.82
N ILE A 350 -6.79 0.62 16.05
CA ILE A 350 -5.82 1.00 17.08
C ILE A 350 -6.33 2.21 17.86
N ASP A 351 -6.12 2.22 19.17
CA ASP A 351 -6.28 3.40 20.01
C ASP A 351 -5.06 4.32 19.80
N PRO A 352 -5.20 5.52 19.23
CA PRO A 352 -4.09 6.40 18.94
C PRO A 352 -3.40 6.96 20.19
N LYS A 353 -4.07 6.98 21.34
CA LYS A 353 -3.55 7.53 22.60
C LYS A 353 -2.66 6.53 23.33
N THR A 354 -2.95 5.24 23.18
CA THR A 354 -2.25 4.16 23.88
C THR A 354 -1.45 3.22 22.97
N GLY A 355 -1.61 3.30 21.64
CA GLY A 355 -0.99 2.36 20.71
C GLY A 355 -1.57 0.94 20.75
N GLN A 356 -2.61 0.70 21.55
CA GLN A 356 -3.23 -0.61 21.73
C GLN A 356 -3.95 -1.06 20.44
N ILE A 357 -3.58 -2.22 19.91
CA ILE A 357 -4.29 -2.87 18.81
C ILE A 357 -5.58 -3.45 19.37
N LEU A 358 -6.71 -2.82 19.06
CA LEU A 358 -8.02 -3.17 19.58
C LEU A 358 -8.73 -4.25 18.76
N ALA A 359 -8.45 -4.32 17.45
CA ALA A 359 -8.96 -5.35 16.57
C ALA A 359 -7.99 -5.62 15.42
N MET A 360 -7.90 -6.87 14.96
CA MET A 360 -7.10 -7.29 13.81
C MET A 360 -7.79 -8.42 13.07
N VAL A 361 -8.17 -8.16 11.83
CA VAL A 361 -8.76 -9.12 10.90
C VAL A 361 -7.84 -9.21 9.68
N GLY A 362 -7.18 -10.33 9.48
CA GLY A 362 -6.19 -10.49 8.42
C GLY A 362 -6.75 -11.04 7.12
N SER A 363 -7.95 -11.62 7.14
CA SER A 363 -8.65 -12.12 5.94
C SER A 363 -10.15 -12.12 6.14
N LYS A 364 -10.92 -12.24 5.05
CA LYS A 364 -12.40 -12.25 5.09
C LYS A 364 -12.99 -13.42 5.87
N ASP A 365 -12.30 -14.54 5.95
CA ASP A 365 -12.72 -15.76 6.66
C ASP A 365 -11.49 -16.64 6.93
N TYR A 366 -11.08 -16.71 8.19
CA TYR A 366 -9.92 -17.52 8.61
C TYR A 366 -10.14 -19.04 8.41
N PHE A 367 -11.39 -19.49 8.56
CA PHE A 367 -11.77 -20.91 8.48
C PHE A 367 -12.32 -21.31 7.10
N GLY A 368 -12.32 -20.36 6.15
CA GLY A 368 -12.76 -20.61 4.79
C GLY A 368 -11.83 -21.51 3.99
N GLU A 369 -12.19 -21.76 2.76
CA GLU A 369 -11.35 -22.49 1.80
C GLU A 369 -10.66 -21.49 0.85
N SER A 370 -9.47 -21.85 0.37
CA SER A 370 -8.75 -21.03 -0.63
C SER A 370 -9.54 -20.97 -1.94
N GLU A 371 -9.57 -19.79 -2.58
CA GLU A 371 -10.29 -19.55 -3.82
C GLU A 371 -9.34 -19.23 -4.99
N PRO A 372 -9.64 -19.72 -6.21
CA PRO A 372 -10.62 -20.76 -6.55
C PRO A 372 -10.22 -22.15 -6.04
N ALA A 373 -11.16 -23.08 -5.98
CA ALA A 373 -10.85 -24.47 -5.59
C ALA A 373 -9.72 -25.06 -6.45
N GLY A 374 -8.72 -25.65 -5.77
CA GLY A 374 -7.54 -26.20 -6.44
C GLY A 374 -6.46 -25.18 -6.81
N CYS A 375 -6.57 -23.94 -6.34
CA CYS A 375 -5.48 -22.94 -6.51
C CYS A 375 -4.25 -23.33 -5.67
N VAL A 376 -3.09 -22.84 -6.08
CA VAL A 376 -1.81 -23.05 -5.37
C VAL A 376 -1.57 -21.85 -4.46
N GLN A 377 -1.46 -22.11 -3.14
CA GLN A 377 -1.19 -21.09 -2.14
C GLN A 377 0.13 -20.36 -2.44
N GLY A 378 0.16 -19.06 -2.19
CA GLY A 378 1.30 -18.18 -2.50
C GLY A 378 1.52 -17.91 -4.01
N LYS A 379 0.65 -18.44 -4.92
CA LYS A 379 0.84 -18.27 -6.36
C LYS A 379 -0.42 -17.90 -7.13
N THR A 380 -1.48 -18.71 -7.02
CA THR A 380 -2.66 -18.56 -7.86
C THR A 380 -3.96 -18.34 -7.09
N CYS A 381 -3.93 -18.40 -5.76
CA CYS A 381 -5.10 -18.16 -4.96
C CYS A 381 -5.46 -16.68 -4.90
N LEU A 382 -6.70 -16.36 -5.23
CA LEU A 382 -7.29 -15.04 -5.05
C LEU A 382 -7.57 -14.76 -3.57
N PHE A 383 -7.88 -15.81 -2.82
CA PHE A 383 -8.12 -15.77 -1.39
C PHE A 383 -7.40 -16.93 -0.69
N GLU A 384 -6.68 -16.59 0.36
CA GLU A 384 -6.00 -17.53 1.26
C GLU A 384 -6.42 -17.22 2.70
N PRO A 385 -7.17 -18.13 3.35
CA PRO A 385 -7.84 -17.86 4.62
C PRO A 385 -6.89 -17.54 5.78
N ASN A 386 -5.75 -18.19 5.84
CA ASN A 386 -4.83 -18.09 6.97
C ASN A 386 -3.73 -17.05 6.79
N VAL A 387 -3.64 -16.40 5.62
CA VAL A 387 -2.69 -15.31 5.38
C VAL A 387 -3.15 -14.08 6.14
N ASN A 388 -2.32 -13.59 7.06
CA ASN A 388 -2.59 -12.36 7.79
C ASN A 388 -2.15 -11.14 6.98
N VAL A 389 -3.03 -10.62 6.13
CA VAL A 389 -2.73 -9.43 5.31
C VAL A 389 -2.47 -8.19 6.17
N ALA A 390 -2.95 -8.15 7.42
CA ALA A 390 -2.65 -7.05 8.32
C ALA A 390 -1.14 -6.88 8.62
N THR A 391 -0.38 -7.97 8.49
CA THR A 391 1.08 -8.00 8.70
C THR A 391 1.88 -8.26 7.43
N SER A 392 1.22 -8.51 6.30
CA SER A 392 1.85 -8.69 4.99
C SER A 392 2.22 -7.35 4.38
N LEU A 393 3.29 -7.33 3.60
CA LEU A 393 3.71 -6.16 2.83
C LEU A 393 2.80 -6.00 1.61
N GLN A 394 2.18 -4.81 1.47
CA GLN A 394 1.27 -4.47 0.38
C GLN A 394 1.49 -3.01 -0.04
N GLN A 395 1.27 -2.68 -1.31
CA GLN A 395 1.42 -1.32 -1.81
C GLN A 395 0.30 -0.39 -1.31
N PRO A 396 0.63 0.70 -0.58
CA PRO A 396 -0.38 1.57 0.02
C PRO A 396 -1.07 2.54 -0.97
N GLY A 397 -0.55 2.68 -2.17
CA GLY A 397 -1.06 3.65 -3.13
C GLY A 397 -1.09 5.06 -2.57
N SER A 398 -2.10 5.84 -2.96
CA SER A 398 -2.28 7.23 -2.51
C SER A 398 -2.49 7.43 -1.02
N SER A 399 -2.69 6.36 -0.22
CA SER A 399 -2.75 6.51 1.24
C SER A 399 -1.40 6.86 1.85
N PHE A 400 -0.30 6.79 1.09
CA PHE A 400 1.02 7.25 1.49
C PHE A 400 1.20 8.78 1.40
N LYS A 401 0.39 9.50 0.63
CA LYS A 401 0.51 10.95 0.40
C LYS A 401 0.59 11.80 1.67
N PRO A 402 -0.20 11.55 2.73
CA PRO A 402 -0.14 12.34 3.95
C PRO A 402 1.25 12.49 4.56
N TYR A 403 2.14 11.50 4.39
CA TYR A 403 3.52 11.59 4.89
C TYR A 403 4.34 12.67 4.17
N ALA A 404 4.18 12.80 2.86
CA ALA A 404 4.85 13.85 2.09
C ALA A 404 4.31 15.25 2.45
N TYR A 405 3.00 15.37 2.63
CA TYR A 405 2.38 16.66 2.96
C TYR A 405 2.69 17.10 4.39
N VAL A 406 2.66 16.20 5.39
CA VAL A 406 3.05 16.59 6.75
C VAL A 406 4.53 16.96 6.83
N THR A 407 5.39 16.29 6.04
CA THR A 407 6.79 16.68 5.91
C THR A 407 6.92 18.10 5.32
N ALA A 408 6.13 18.39 4.28
CA ALA A 408 6.12 19.73 3.66
C ALA A 408 5.65 20.83 4.63
N PHE A 409 4.67 20.53 5.48
CA PHE A 409 4.15 21.45 6.48
C PHE A 409 5.09 21.66 7.68
N GLY A 410 6.10 20.79 7.83
CA GLY A 410 7.09 20.91 8.89
C GLY A 410 7.94 22.19 8.83
N ARG A 411 8.58 22.54 9.96
CA ARG A 411 9.39 23.77 10.14
C ARG A 411 10.53 23.93 9.14
N ASP A 412 11.03 22.82 8.58
CA ASP A 412 12.15 22.86 7.63
C ASP A 412 11.71 23.36 6.26
N PHE A 413 10.47 23.08 5.84
CA PHE A 413 9.95 23.40 4.51
C PHE A 413 8.91 24.52 4.50
N LYS A 414 8.10 24.65 5.56
CA LYS A 414 7.15 25.74 5.81
C LYS A 414 6.10 25.93 4.72
N TYR A 415 5.72 24.86 4.03
CA TYR A 415 4.52 24.88 3.20
C TYR A 415 3.27 24.93 4.09
N SER A 416 2.13 25.23 3.48
CA SER A 416 0.84 25.33 4.16
C SER A 416 -0.27 24.74 3.28
N PRO A 417 -1.47 24.50 3.81
CA PRO A 417 -2.63 24.13 3.02
C PRO A 417 -2.97 25.10 1.88
N ALA A 418 -2.62 26.39 2.02
CA ALA A 418 -2.80 27.42 0.99
C ALA A 418 -1.78 27.35 -0.14
N SER A 419 -0.60 26.79 0.09
CA SER A 419 0.50 26.78 -0.89
C SER A 419 0.05 26.25 -2.24
N MET A 420 0.27 27.01 -3.29
CA MET A 420 -0.10 26.67 -4.64
C MET A 420 0.86 25.61 -5.22
N LEU A 421 0.30 24.65 -5.91
CA LEU A 421 1.00 23.72 -6.78
C LEU A 421 0.35 23.77 -8.16
N LEU A 422 1.14 23.60 -9.21
CA LEU A 422 0.63 23.50 -10.58
C LEU A 422 0.38 22.04 -10.92
N ASP A 423 -0.90 21.66 -10.97
CA ASP A 423 -1.34 20.31 -11.39
C ASP A 423 -1.30 20.22 -12.91
N VAL A 424 -0.10 20.29 -13.44
CA VAL A 424 0.22 20.22 -14.87
C VAL A 424 1.28 19.15 -15.07
N LYS A 425 1.15 18.34 -16.11
CA LYS A 425 2.05 17.23 -16.42
C LYS A 425 3.50 17.72 -16.46
N THR A 426 4.30 17.16 -15.57
CA THR A 426 5.69 17.58 -15.35
C THR A 426 6.61 16.38 -15.51
N ASN A 427 7.75 16.58 -16.16
CA ASN A 427 8.77 15.56 -16.32
C ASN A 427 9.82 15.66 -15.19
N PHE A 428 10.01 14.58 -14.45
CA PHE A 428 10.98 14.43 -13.36
C PHE A 428 12.19 13.56 -13.77
N GLY A 429 12.63 13.64 -15.00
CA GLY A 429 13.63 12.76 -15.61
C GLY A 429 12.95 11.57 -16.27
N ASP A 430 13.24 10.36 -15.80
CA ASP A 430 12.61 9.14 -16.35
C ASP A 430 11.17 8.90 -15.80
N TYR A 431 10.64 9.81 -14.99
CA TYR A 431 9.35 9.67 -14.35
C TYR A 431 8.42 10.84 -14.67
N SER A 432 7.23 10.54 -15.23
CA SER A 432 6.21 11.53 -15.58
C SER A 432 4.82 11.01 -15.21
N PRO A 433 4.33 11.31 -13.99
CA PRO A 433 3.04 10.81 -13.51
C PRO A 433 1.87 11.51 -14.19
N ASN A 434 0.74 10.79 -14.28
CA ASN A 434 -0.55 11.35 -14.64
C ASN A 434 -1.48 11.33 -13.42
N ASN A 435 -2.47 12.21 -13.42
CA ASN A 435 -3.61 12.08 -12.51
C ASN A 435 -4.46 10.86 -12.91
N PHE A 436 -5.23 10.34 -11.96
CA PHE A 436 -6.07 9.15 -12.18
C PHE A 436 -7.05 9.31 -13.35
N ASN A 437 -7.66 10.49 -13.49
CA ASN A 437 -8.60 10.84 -14.56
C ASN A 437 -7.91 11.45 -15.79
N LEU A 438 -6.58 11.44 -15.85
CA LEU A 438 -5.75 12.06 -16.88
C LEU A 438 -5.93 13.59 -17.03
N ALA A 439 -6.73 14.23 -16.20
CA ALA A 439 -6.97 15.67 -16.25
C ALA A 439 -5.83 16.45 -15.56
N GLU A 440 -5.55 17.62 -16.08
CA GLU A 440 -4.66 18.63 -15.49
C GLU A 440 -5.54 19.80 -14.97
N ASN A 441 -5.39 20.15 -13.69
CA ASN A 441 -6.26 21.15 -13.06
C ASN A 441 -5.61 22.54 -12.93
N GLY A 442 -4.37 22.71 -13.42
CA GLY A 442 -3.64 23.97 -13.32
C GLY A 442 -3.28 24.33 -11.86
N PRO A 443 -3.49 25.59 -11.43
CA PRO A 443 -3.18 26.00 -10.08
C PRO A 443 -4.14 25.38 -9.07
N VAL A 444 -3.60 24.63 -8.12
CA VAL A 444 -4.35 24.02 -7.02
C VAL A 444 -3.64 24.28 -5.70
N SER A 445 -4.38 24.52 -4.62
CA SER A 445 -3.77 24.55 -3.28
C SER A 445 -3.39 23.16 -2.81
N MET A 446 -2.41 23.04 -1.91
CA MET A 446 -2.07 21.77 -1.27
C MET A 446 -3.29 21.12 -0.58
N ARG A 447 -4.22 21.94 -0.04
CA ARG A 447 -5.51 21.46 0.47
C ARG A 447 -6.30 20.70 -0.60
N LYS A 448 -6.56 21.36 -1.74
CA LYS A 448 -7.33 20.75 -2.84
C LYS A 448 -6.61 19.55 -3.42
N ALA A 449 -5.29 19.63 -3.56
CA ALA A 449 -4.46 18.55 -4.11
C ALA A 449 -4.49 17.28 -3.26
N LEU A 450 -4.29 17.38 -1.93
CA LEU A 450 -4.31 16.23 -1.03
C LEU A 450 -5.73 15.70 -0.83
N ALA A 451 -6.72 16.58 -0.63
CA ALA A 451 -8.11 16.20 -0.44
C ALA A 451 -8.65 15.47 -1.67
N GLY A 452 -8.34 15.94 -2.88
CA GLY A 452 -8.68 15.29 -4.15
C GLY A 452 -7.75 14.16 -4.56
N SER A 453 -6.71 13.90 -3.77
CA SER A 453 -5.75 12.81 -4.05
C SER A 453 -5.03 12.92 -5.39
N LEU A 454 -4.78 14.16 -5.88
CA LEU A 454 -4.10 14.39 -7.16
C LEU A 454 -2.68 13.81 -7.13
N ASN A 455 -2.25 13.23 -8.25
CA ASN A 455 -0.95 12.55 -8.34
C ASN A 455 0.18 13.53 -8.65
N ILE A 456 0.01 14.38 -9.66
CA ILE A 456 1.07 15.32 -10.10
C ILE A 456 1.47 16.24 -8.95
N PRO A 457 0.55 16.91 -8.23
CA PRO A 457 0.90 17.75 -7.08
C PRO A 457 1.57 16.98 -5.94
N ALA A 458 1.18 15.72 -5.72
CA ALA A 458 1.81 14.89 -4.70
C ALA A 458 3.27 14.55 -5.06
N VAL A 459 3.53 14.22 -6.35
CA VAL A 459 4.91 13.99 -6.82
C VAL A 459 5.73 15.26 -6.81
N LYS A 460 5.13 16.41 -7.12
CA LYS A 460 5.80 17.71 -6.93
C LYS A 460 6.13 17.96 -5.47
N THR A 461 5.21 17.67 -4.55
CA THR A 461 5.45 17.81 -3.10
C THR A 461 6.67 17.01 -2.67
N ILE A 462 6.75 15.71 -2.97
CA ILE A 462 7.91 14.90 -2.59
C ILE A 462 9.20 15.35 -3.31
N ALA A 463 9.11 15.84 -4.55
CA ALA A 463 10.27 16.39 -5.28
C ALA A 463 10.77 17.71 -4.71
N LEU A 464 9.92 18.47 -4.01
CA LEU A 464 10.26 19.73 -3.34
C LEU A 464 10.89 19.49 -1.97
N VAL A 465 10.38 18.51 -1.21
CA VAL A 465 10.89 18.24 0.15
C VAL A 465 11.97 17.16 0.18
N GLY A 466 12.12 16.37 -0.87
CA GLY A 466 13.06 15.25 -0.98
C GLY A 466 12.49 13.93 -0.47
N ALA A 467 12.70 12.84 -1.23
CA ALA A 467 12.20 11.52 -0.91
C ALA A 467 12.79 10.96 0.41
N ASP A 468 14.04 11.27 0.71
CA ASP A 468 14.71 10.86 1.95
C ASP A 468 14.05 11.46 3.19
N ASN A 469 13.64 12.73 3.13
CA ASN A 469 12.93 13.37 4.24
C ASN A 469 11.55 12.74 4.48
N VAL A 470 10.83 12.40 3.41
CA VAL A 470 9.54 11.71 3.52
C VAL A 470 9.73 10.28 4.06
N THR A 471 10.77 9.57 3.63
CA THR A 471 11.15 8.26 4.16
C THR A 471 11.50 8.35 5.65
N LYS A 472 12.27 9.36 6.04
CA LYS A 472 12.60 9.63 7.45
C LYS A 472 11.33 9.85 8.27
N THR A 473 10.44 10.73 7.81
CA THR A 473 9.14 10.95 8.46
C THR A 473 8.35 9.65 8.61
N ALA A 474 8.23 8.83 7.56
CA ALA A 474 7.51 7.56 7.63
C ALA A 474 8.10 6.58 8.67
N ARG A 475 9.44 6.51 8.77
CA ARG A 475 10.12 5.68 9.79
C ARG A 475 9.94 6.22 11.20
N GLU A 476 10.02 7.53 11.40
CA GLU A 476 9.75 8.17 12.69
C GLU A 476 8.34 7.89 13.17
N LEU A 477 7.38 7.78 12.26
CA LEU A 477 5.99 7.39 12.53
C LEU A 477 5.83 5.88 12.80
N GLY A 478 6.86 5.06 12.65
CA GLY A 478 6.86 3.64 12.98
C GLY A 478 6.55 2.70 11.80
N ILE A 479 6.70 3.15 10.56
CA ILE A 479 6.59 2.26 9.40
C ILE A 479 7.90 1.49 9.21
N GLU A 480 7.82 0.18 9.42
CA GLU A 480 8.91 -0.77 9.20
C GLU A 480 8.81 -1.34 7.79
N ALA A 481 9.35 -0.63 6.81
CA ALA A 481 9.35 -1.04 5.41
C ALA A 481 10.75 -0.90 4.79
N PRO A 482 11.09 -1.76 3.84
CA PRO A 482 12.34 -1.66 3.10
C PRO A 482 12.22 -0.56 2.03
N PHE A 483 12.24 0.72 2.44
CA PHE A 483 12.20 1.88 1.52
C PHE A 483 13.46 1.96 0.66
N LYS A 484 13.62 0.98 -0.25
CA LYS A 484 14.76 0.88 -1.14
C LYS A 484 14.31 1.18 -2.57
N ASP A 485 15.03 2.10 -3.21
CA ASP A 485 14.84 2.45 -4.63
C ASP A 485 13.43 2.96 -5.01
N CYS A 486 12.65 3.49 -4.04
CA CYS A 486 11.29 3.97 -4.26
C CYS A 486 11.23 5.33 -4.99
N GLY A 487 12.25 6.17 -4.83
CA GLY A 487 12.30 7.49 -5.47
C GLY A 487 11.05 8.34 -5.25
N LEU A 488 10.66 9.09 -6.26
CA LEU A 488 9.46 9.93 -6.23
C LEU A 488 8.15 9.11 -6.25
N ALA A 489 8.18 7.86 -6.73
CA ALA A 489 7.01 6.99 -6.74
C ALA A 489 6.54 6.61 -5.32
N LEU A 490 7.40 6.80 -4.30
CA LEU A 490 7.07 6.58 -2.89
C LEU A 490 5.76 7.25 -2.49
N VAL A 491 5.54 8.50 -2.91
CA VAL A 491 4.32 9.27 -2.57
C VAL A 491 3.04 8.68 -3.18
N LEU A 492 3.17 7.88 -4.22
CA LEU A 492 2.08 7.15 -4.86
C LEU A 492 2.00 5.68 -4.38
N GLY A 493 2.77 5.33 -3.35
CA GLY A 493 2.80 3.99 -2.79
C GLY A 493 3.68 3.02 -3.55
N GLY A 494 4.78 3.49 -4.14
CA GLY A 494 5.75 2.66 -4.87
C GLY A 494 6.57 1.71 -3.99
N CYS A 495 6.38 1.73 -2.68
CA CYS A 495 6.97 0.77 -1.73
C CYS A 495 5.91 0.19 -0.81
N ASP A 496 6.08 -1.09 -0.51
CA ASP A 496 5.13 -1.85 0.29
C ASP A 496 5.21 -1.49 1.78
N VAL A 497 4.06 -1.53 2.46
CA VAL A 497 3.95 -1.34 3.91
C VAL A 497 3.00 -2.37 4.51
N LYS A 498 3.10 -2.62 5.81
CA LYS A 498 2.15 -3.46 6.55
C LYS A 498 0.93 -2.62 6.94
N LEU A 499 -0.27 -3.20 6.85
CA LEU A 499 -1.50 -2.50 7.26
C LEU A 499 -1.46 -2.05 8.72
N VAL A 500 -0.93 -2.88 9.62
CA VAL A 500 -0.82 -2.56 11.04
C VAL A 500 0.12 -1.37 11.29
N ASP A 501 1.25 -1.28 10.59
CA ASP A 501 2.20 -0.18 10.72
C ASP A 501 1.62 1.12 10.15
N HIS A 502 0.99 1.01 8.96
CA HIS A 502 0.36 2.14 8.30
C HIS A 502 -0.80 2.72 9.11
N THR A 503 -1.63 1.85 9.72
CA THR A 503 -2.70 2.26 10.63
C THR A 503 -2.13 2.93 11.89
N SER A 504 -1.07 2.35 12.49
CA SER A 504 -0.39 2.94 13.66
C SER A 504 0.20 4.31 13.35
N ALA A 505 0.82 4.48 12.18
CA ALA A 505 1.38 5.76 11.75
C ALA A 505 0.31 6.86 11.59
N TYR A 506 -0.89 6.51 11.11
CA TYR A 506 -2.02 7.43 11.11
C TYR A 506 -2.54 7.75 12.52
N GLY A 507 -2.33 6.85 13.48
CA GLY A 507 -2.58 7.10 14.89
C GLY A 507 -1.74 8.25 15.44
N VAL A 508 -0.53 8.45 14.94
CA VAL A 508 0.31 9.59 15.32
C VAL A 508 -0.31 10.91 14.87
N PHE A 509 -0.94 10.95 13.69
CA PHE A 509 -1.70 12.13 13.26
C PHE A 509 -2.91 12.36 14.18
N ALA A 510 -3.68 11.29 14.48
CA ALA A 510 -4.82 11.39 15.38
C ALA A 510 -4.44 11.92 16.77
N ASN A 511 -3.22 11.62 17.23
CA ASN A 511 -2.67 12.01 18.52
C ASN A 511 -1.84 13.31 18.47
N GLY A 512 -2.06 14.17 17.48
CA GLY A 512 -1.42 15.48 17.36
C GLY A 512 0.11 15.43 17.20
N GLY A 513 0.63 14.39 16.53
CA GLY A 513 2.05 14.20 16.27
C GLY A 513 2.80 13.45 17.37
N LYS A 514 2.10 12.94 18.38
CA LYS A 514 2.68 12.09 19.44
C LYS A 514 2.62 10.63 18.99
N LYS A 515 3.78 10.01 18.86
CA LYS A 515 3.92 8.57 18.63
C LYS A 515 3.79 7.83 19.95
N VAL A 516 2.96 6.81 19.96
CA VAL A 516 2.92 5.76 20.96
C VAL A 516 3.21 4.45 20.23
N GLU A 517 4.11 3.64 20.78
CA GLU A 517 4.45 2.36 20.15
C GLU A 517 3.23 1.43 20.14
N LYS A 518 2.97 0.84 18.97
CA LYS A 518 1.88 -0.14 18.84
C LYS A 518 2.13 -1.35 19.72
N THR A 519 1.11 -1.81 20.43
CA THR A 519 1.19 -2.99 21.28
C THR A 519 -0.05 -3.87 21.15
N SER A 520 0.16 -5.18 21.25
CA SER A 520 -0.91 -6.17 21.43
C SER A 520 -0.97 -6.73 22.84
N ILE A 521 -0.01 -6.34 23.72
CA ILE A 521 0.16 -6.89 25.05
C ILE A 521 -0.11 -5.83 26.10
N LEU A 522 -0.95 -6.17 27.09
CA LEU A 522 -1.12 -5.40 28.32
C LEU A 522 -0.25 -5.96 29.43
N LYS A 523 -0.19 -7.29 29.57
CA LYS A 523 0.54 -7.92 30.66
C LYS A 523 0.85 -9.38 30.32
N ILE A 524 2.04 -9.84 30.71
CA ILE A 524 2.42 -11.25 30.65
C ILE A 524 2.83 -11.68 32.06
N VAL A 525 2.25 -12.78 32.53
CA VAL A 525 2.51 -13.37 33.84
C VAL A 525 3.03 -14.79 33.66
N SER A 526 4.10 -15.15 34.39
CA SER A 526 4.63 -16.52 34.38
C SER A 526 3.68 -17.49 35.06
N GLN A 527 3.96 -18.79 34.97
CA GLN A 527 3.25 -19.83 35.70
C GLN A 527 3.32 -19.61 37.22
N GLU A 528 4.44 -19.12 37.71
CA GLU A 528 4.70 -18.81 39.14
C GLU A 528 3.99 -17.53 39.61
N GLY A 529 3.37 -16.77 38.73
CA GLY A 529 2.67 -15.51 39.04
C GLY A 529 3.56 -14.28 38.97
N GLU A 530 4.80 -14.39 38.45
CA GLU A 530 5.70 -13.26 38.26
C GLU A 530 5.27 -12.45 37.00
N ILE A 531 5.25 -11.14 37.10
CA ILE A 531 4.98 -10.24 35.95
C ILE A 531 6.26 -10.15 35.12
N LEU A 532 6.22 -10.77 33.94
CA LEU A 532 7.33 -10.75 32.99
C LEU A 532 7.34 -9.48 32.14
N GLU A 533 6.16 -8.97 31.86
CA GLU A 533 5.96 -7.77 31.06
C GLU A 533 4.66 -7.07 31.48
N GLU A 534 4.69 -5.75 31.49
CA GLU A 534 3.52 -4.92 31.73
C GLU A 534 3.59 -3.68 30.83
N TYR A 535 2.48 -3.37 30.16
CA TYR A 535 2.35 -2.18 29.33
C TYR A 535 2.56 -0.92 30.17
N LYS A 536 3.38 -0.02 29.63
CA LYS A 536 3.57 1.33 30.17
C LYS A 536 3.42 2.31 29.03
N GLU A 537 2.53 3.25 29.21
CA GLU A 537 2.35 4.32 28.24
C GLU A 537 3.67 5.11 28.09
N ASN A 538 4.15 5.15 26.86
CA ASN A 538 5.33 5.93 26.49
C ASN A 538 5.04 6.65 25.18
N SER A 539 4.84 7.97 25.27
CA SER A 539 4.55 8.82 24.13
C SER A 539 5.71 9.77 23.85
N GLN A 540 6.04 9.92 22.57
CA GLN A 540 7.08 10.84 22.09
C GLN A 540 6.50 11.78 21.02
N GLN A 541 6.72 13.09 21.16
CA GLN A 541 6.41 14.03 20.08
C GLN A 541 7.41 13.84 18.95
N VAL A 542 6.95 13.36 17.79
CA VAL A 542 7.78 13.08 16.60
C VAL A 542 7.47 14.02 15.43
N LEU A 543 6.30 14.65 15.42
CA LEU A 543 5.93 15.67 14.45
C LEU A 543 5.49 16.96 15.14
N ASP A 544 5.69 18.11 14.46
CA ASP A 544 5.18 19.40 14.96
C ASP A 544 3.64 19.36 14.99
N PRO A 545 3.00 19.69 16.15
CA PRO A 545 1.55 19.63 16.27
C PRO A 545 0.83 20.57 15.31
N GLN A 546 1.43 21.65 14.90
CA GLN A 546 0.86 22.61 13.96
C GLN A 546 0.81 22.01 12.55
N ALA A 547 1.91 21.39 12.08
CA ALA A 547 1.96 20.67 10.80
C ALA A 547 0.92 19.54 10.74
N VAL A 548 0.77 18.82 11.84
CA VAL A 548 -0.24 17.75 11.95
C VAL A 548 -1.64 18.32 11.91
N TYR A 549 -1.90 19.43 12.56
CA TYR A 549 -3.22 20.08 12.51
C TYR A 549 -3.55 20.59 11.09
N GLU A 550 -2.58 21.17 10.37
CA GLU A 550 -2.76 21.55 8.96
C GLU A 550 -3.14 20.33 8.11
N LEU A 551 -2.45 19.18 8.29
CA LEU A 551 -2.79 17.93 7.62
C LEU A 551 -4.21 17.45 7.96
N ILE A 552 -4.57 17.42 9.25
CA ILE A 552 -5.90 17.01 9.73
C ILE A 552 -6.98 17.91 9.14
N SER A 553 -6.74 19.24 9.10
CA SER A 553 -7.68 20.21 8.55
C SER A 553 -8.03 19.93 7.08
N ILE A 554 -7.08 19.37 6.32
CA ILE A 554 -7.33 18.93 4.94
C ILE A 554 -8.08 17.59 4.93
N MET A 555 -7.63 16.63 5.73
CA MET A 555 -8.17 15.27 5.71
C MET A 555 -9.59 15.17 6.28
N THR A 556 -10.03 16.16 7.06
CA THR A 556 -11.41 16.29 7.56
C THR A 556 -12.31 17.11 6.64
N ASP A 557 -11.75 17.88 5.70
CA ASP A 557 -12.49 18.79 4.83
C ASP A 557 -13.22 18.03 3.72
N ASN A 558 -14.50 17.71 4.00
CA ASN A 558 -15.34 17.02 3.02
C ASN A 558 -15.67 17.88 1.80
N ASN A 559 -15.72 19.21 1.95
CA ASN A 559 -15.95 20.11 0.81
C ASN A 559 -14.78 20.08 -0.16
N ALA A 560 -13.54 20.16 0.39
CA ALA A 560 -12.33 20.11 -0.43
C ALA A 560 -12.16 18.80 -1.20
N ARG A 561 -12.73 17.65 -0.72
CA ARG A 561 -12.64 16.36 -1.43
C ARG A 561 -13.86 16.04 -2.29
N SER A 562 -14.97 16.75 -2.13
CA SER A 562 -16.25 16.42 -2.75
C SER A 562 -16.24 16.43 -4.27
N TYR A 563 -15.37 17.22 -4.90
CA TYR A 563 -15.23 17.29 -6.35
C TYR A 563 -14.70 16.01 -6.99
N VAL A 564 -14.00 15.16 -6.20
CA VAL A 564 -13.50 13.84 -6.66
C VAL A 564 -14.36 12.70 -6.13
N PHE A 565 -14.70 12.73 -4.83
CA PHE A 565 -15.33 11.59 -4.15
C PHE A 565 -16.85 11.76 -3.95
N GLY A 566 -17.40 12.93 -4.28
CA GLY A 566 -18.79 13.27 -3.97
C GLY A 566 -19.00 13.65 -2.49
N ALA A 567 -20.05 14.42 -2.21
CA ALA A 567 -20.34 14.93 -0.86
C ALA A 567 -20.70 13.81 0.13
N ASN A 568 -21.28 12.71 -0.35
CA ASN A 568 -21.78 11.58 0.44
C ASN A 568 -20.91 10.32 0.30
N SER A 569 -19.60 10.50 0.16
CA SER A 569 -18.66 9.37 0.04
C SER A 569 -18.57 8.54 1.32
N ALA A 570 -18.01 7.32 1.19
CA ALA A 570 -17.71 6.45 2.33
C ALA A 570 -16.71 7.06 3.33
N LEU A 571 -16.13 8.21 3.02
CA LEU A 571 -15.13 8.89 3.88
C LEU A 571 -15.75 9.82 4.93
N THR A 572 -17.07 9.80 5.09
CA THR A 572 -17.80 10.58 6.11
C THR A 572 -18.57 9.65 7.04
N LEU A 573 -18.62 10.00 8.33
CA LEU A 573 -19.35 9.21 9.33
C LEU A 573 -20.76 9.75 9.60
N GLY A 574 -21.07 10.97 9.14
CA GLY A 574 -22.34 11.64 9.44
C GLY A 574 -22.40 12.17 10.88
N ALA A 575 -23.59 12.65 11.28
CA ALA A 575 -23.89 13.16 12.62
C ALA A 575 -22.92 14.25 13.16
N GLY A 576 -22.29 15.03 12.27
CA GLY A 576 -21.34 16.07 12.64
C GLY A 576 -20.02 15.58 13.24
N ARG A 577 -19.74 14.27 13.20
CA ARG A 577 -18.49 13.71 13.75
C ARG A 577 -17.32 14.01 12.81
N PRO A 578 -16.33 14.81 13.24
CA PRO A 578 -15.11 15.02 12.45
C PRO A 578 -14.34 13.70 12.25
N VAL A 579 -13.95 13.43 11.02
CA VAL A 579 -13.14 12.27 10.69
C VAL A 579 -12.15 12.60 9.57
N ALA A 580 -10.89 12.33 9.81
CA ALA A 580 -9.84 12.40 8.81
C ALA A 580 -9.75 11.04 8.10
N ALA A 581 -9.75 11.04 6.78
CA ALA A 581 -9.65 9.80 6.02
C ALA A 581 -8.91 10.00 4.70
N LYS A 582 -8.21 8.95 4.27
CA LYS A 582 -7.49 8.90 2.99
C LYS A 582 -7.65 7.53 2.34
N THR A 583 -7.95 7.53 1.06
CA THR A 583 -7.94 6.32 0.23
C THR A 583 -6.58 6.13 -0.44
N GLY A 584 -6.26 4.88 -0.71
CA GLY A 584 -5.13 4.47 -1.54
C GLY A 584 -5.61 3.44 -2.56
N THR A 585 -5.32 3.66 -3.82
CA THR A 585 -5.54 2.68 -4.89
C THR A 585 -4.23 2.53 -5.63
N THR A 586 -3.76 1.31 -5.77
CA THR A 586 -2.55 1.02 -6.54
C THR A 586 -2.85 1.00 -8.03
N GLN A 587 -1.78 1.08 -8.83
CA GLN A 587 -1.90 0.94 -10.27
C GLN A 587 -2.58 -0.40 -10.61
N ASP A 588 -3.43 -0.39 -11.63
CA ASP A 588 -4.22 -1.55 -12.04
C ASP A 588 -5.19 -2.10 -10.97
N PHE A 589 -5.53 -1.30 -9.95
CA PHE A 589 -6.48 -1.67 -8.89
C PHE A 589 -6.11 -2.97 -8.14
N LYS A 590 -4.83 -3.28 -7.94
CA LYS A 590 -4.41 -4.48 -7.22
C LYS A 590 -4.73 -4.41 -5.75
N ASP A 591 -4.50 -3.23 -5.15
CA ASP A 591 -4.76 -2.95 -3.74
C ASP A 591 -5.68 -1.75 -3.58
N GLY A 592 -6.63 -1.88 -2.69
CA GLY A 592 -7.52 -0.81 -2.25
C GLY A 592 -7.34 -0.56 -0.74
N TRP A 593 -7.03 0.68 -0.36
CA TRP A 593 -6.82 1.08 1.02
C TRP A 593 -7.78 2.19 1.44
N THR A 594 -8.24 2.12 2.66
CA THR A 594 -8.86 3.27 3.34
C THR A 594 -8.36 3.31 4.77
N VAL A 595 -7.66 4.38 5.11
CA VAL A 595 -7.20 4.62 6.48
C VAL A 595 -7.77 5.94 6.95
N GLY A 596 -8.35 5.93 8.14
CA GLY A 596 -8.93 7.14 8.70
C GLY A 596 -9.08 7.05 10.21
N PHE A 597 -9.28 8.20 10.84
CA PHE A 597 -9.26 8.34 12.28
C PHE A 597 -10.14 9.46 12.81
N THR A 598 -10.56 9.28 14.06
CA THR A 598 -11.05 10.30 14.98
C THR A 598 -10.00 10.51 16.08
N PRO A 599 -10.15 11.44 17.01
CA PRO A 599 -9.21 11.59 18.13
C PRO A 599 -9.05 10.35 19.02
N SER A 600 -10.01 9.41 18.99
CA SER A 600 -10.05 8.24 19.89
C SER A 600 -9.92 6.89 19.17
N LEU A 601 -9.99 6.84 17.85
CA LEU A 601 -9.93 5.58 17.12
C LEU A 601 -9.33 5.79 15.72
N VAL A 602 -8.35 4.97 15.37
CA VAL A 602 -7.83 4.88 14.01
C VAL A 602 -8.11 3.48 13.46
N ALA A 603 -8.56 3.41 12.22
CA ALA A 603 -8.78 2.15 11.52
C ALA A 603 -8.21 2.20 10.10
N GLY A 604 -7.56 1.12 9.72
CA GLY A 604 -7.08 0.87 8.37
C GLY A 604 -7.74 -0.37 7.78
N VAL A 605 -8.15 -0.27 6.52
CA VAL A 605 -8.71 -1.37 5.74
C VAL A 605 -7.94 -1.54 4.45
N TRP A 606 -7.63 -2.78 4.13
CA TRP A 606 -7.11 -3.22 2.84
C TRP A 606 -8.11 -4.13 2.14
N THR A 607 -8.19 -4.04 0.82
CA THR A 607 -8.95 -4.95 -0.05
C THR A 607 -8.12 -5.30 -1.28
N GLY A 608 -8.22 -6.55 -1.74
CA GLY A 608 -7.45 -7.01 -2.89
C GLY A 608 -7.57 -8.52 -3.09
N ASN A 609 -6.57 -9.08 -3.79
CA ASN A 609 -6.43 -10.51 -4.03
C ASN A 609 -5.05 -10.98 -3.55
N ASN A 610 -4.96 -12.14 -2.91
CA ASN A 610 -3.70 -12.64 -2.38
C ASN A 610 -2.61 -12.85 -3.45
N ASN A 611 -2.99 -13.11 -4.68
CA ASN A 611 -2.09 -13.29 -5.82
C ASN A 611 -1.85 -12.00 -6.63
N ASN A 612 -2.20 -10.82 -6.10
CA ASN A 612 -2.07 -9.53 -6.76
C ASN A 612 -2.83 -9.38 -8.10
N THR A 613 -3.85 -10.20 -8.36
CA THR A 613 -4.75 -9.99 -9.50
C THR A 613 -5.57 -8.72 -9.29
N SER A 614 -5.74 -7.93 -10.34
CA SER A 614 -6.45 -6.65 -10.29
C SER A 614 -7.92 -6.78 -9.92
N MET A 615 -8.39 -5.87 -9.09
CA MET A 615 -9.82 -5.59 -8.91
C MET A 615 -10.35 -4.74 -10.08
N LYS A 616 -11.66 -4.48 -10.10
CA LYS A 616 -12.34 -3.66 -11.13
C LYS A 616 -12.80 -2.29 -10.62
N LYS A 617 -12.61 -2.00 -9.33
CA LYS A 617 -13.05 -0.76 -8.68
C LYS A 617 -11.96 -0.23 -7.75
N ASP A 618 -11.99 1.07 -7.55
CA ASP A 618 -11.07 1.77 -6.67
C ASP A 618 -11.38 1.55 -5.17
N ALA A 619 -10.49 2.05 -4.33
CA ALA A 619 -10.58 1.88 -2.88
C ALA A 619 -11.80 2.54 -2.24
N VAL A 620 -12.29 3.66 -2.78
CA VAL A 620 -13.46 4.35 -2.18
C VAL A 620 -14.72 3.49 -2.30
N LEU A 621 -14.76 2.60 -3.30
CA LEU A 621 -15.87 1.69 -3.55
C LEU A 621 -15.65 0.29 -2.96
N THR A 622 -14.41 -0.08 -2.62
CA THR A 622 -14.07 -1.41 -2.08
C THR A 622 -13.71 -1.37 -0.60
N ALA A 623 -12.61 -0.73 -0.20
CA ALA A 623 -12.18 -0.60 1.18
C ALA A 623 -12.99 0.44 1.96
N GLY A 624 -13.42 1.53 1.31
CA GLY A 624 -14.19 2.61 1.92
C GLY A 624 -15.47 2.16 2.63
N PRO A 625 -16.34 1.37 2.02
CA PRO A 625 -17.56 0.88 2.67
C PRO A 625 -17.29 0.02 3.89
N ILE A 626 -16.25 -0.82 3.89
CA ILE A 626 -15.85 -1.65 5.04
C ILE A 626 -15.39 -0.76 6.18
N TRP A 627 -14.51 0.19 5.89
CA TRP A 627 -14.01 1.17 6.85
C TRP A 627 -15.15 2.01 7.45
N ASN A 628 -16.06 2.51 6.61
CA ASN A 628 -17.20 3.32 7.05
C ASN A 628 -18.14 2.54 7.96
N GLN A 629 -18.47 1.29 7.59
CA GLN A 629 -19.32 0.41 8.38
C GLN A 629 -18.69 0.15 9.75
N PHE A 630 -17.42 -0.22 9.79
CA PHE A 630 -16.68 -0.43 11.03
C PHE A 630 -16.66 0.81 11.90
N MET A 631 -16.22 1.96 11.39
CA MET A 631 -16.09 3.19 12.16
C MET A 631 -17.44 3.68 12.72
N LYS A 632 -18.51 3.58 11.95
CA LYS A 632 -19.87 3.94 12.41
C LYS A 632 -20.34 3.05 13.55
N GLN A 633 -20.12 1.74 13.45
CA GLN A 633 -20.55 0.81 14.49
C GLN A 633 -19.65 0.89 15.73
N ALA A 634 -18.34 0.99 15.53
CA ALA A 634 -17.38 1.12 16.64
C ALA A 634 -17.57 2.39 17.47
N LEU A 635 -17.95 3.50 16.81
CA LEU A 635 -18.15 4.80 17.44
C LEU A 635 -19.61 5.07 17.84
N ALA A 636 -20.50 4.10 17.63
CA ALA A 636 -21.91 4.27 18.02
C ALA A 636 -22.05 4.46 19.53
N GLY A 637 -22.76 5.54 19.93
CA GLY A 637 -22.96 5.87 21.34
C GLY A 637 -21.76 6.52 22.04
N THR A 638 -20.62 6.71 21.35
CA THR A 638 -19.47 7.45 21.91
C THR A 638 -19.65 8.96 21.70
N PRO A 639 -19.11 9.81 22.58
CA PRO A 639 -19.10 11.26 22.39
C PRO A 639 -18.47 11.67 21.05
N VAL A 640 -18.94 12.78 20.49
CA VAL A 640 -18.26 13.43 19.36
C VAL A 640 -17.07 14.20 19.91
N GLU A 641 -15.89 13.87 19.42
CA GLU A 641 -14.64 14.53 19.80
C GLU A 641 -14.14 15.39 18.65
N GLU A 642 -13.64 16.59 18.97
CA GLU A 642 -12.96 17.49 18.05
C GLU A 642 -11.45 17.27 18.09
N PHE A 643 -10.79 17.48 16.95
CA PHE A 643 -9.34 17.46 16.91
C PHE A 643 -8.76 18.70 17.61
N ASN A 644 -7.76 18.49 18.43
CA ASN A 644 -7.12 19.57 19.16
C ASN A 644 -6.43 20.55 18.20
N LYS A 645 -6.88 21.80 18.22
CA LYS A 645 -6.26 22.89 17.47
C LYS A 645 -5.18 23.55 18.33
N PRO A 646 -3.88 23.49 17.94
CA PRO A 646 -2.84 24.22 18.65
C PRO A 646 -3.11 25.73 18.67
N GLU A 647 -2.84 26.39 19.81
CA GLU A 647 -3.07 27.84 19.99
C GLU A 647 -2.29 28.70 18.99
N GLN A 648 -1.15 28.19 18.50
CA GLN A 648 -0.29 28.88 17.57
C GLN A 648 -0.85 28.91 16.13
N ILE A 649 -1.81 28.06 15.79
CA ILE A 649 -2.43 28.04 14.47
C ILE A 649 -3.16 29.35 14.20
N LYS A 650 -2.77 30.02 13.12
CA LYS A 650 -3.39 31.27 12.64
C LYS A 650 -4.39 30.95 11.54
N THR A 651 -5.45 31.75 11.48
CA THR A 651 -6.39 31.74 10.35
C THR A 651 -6.22 33.05 9.62
N ILE A 652 -5.80 33.01 8.35
CA ILE A 652 -5.42 34.17 7.55
C ILE A 652 -6.23 34.17 6.27
N THR A 653 -6.68 35.36 5.84
CA THR A 653 -7.29 35.53 4.54
C THR A 653 -6.15 35.70 3.50
N VAL A 654 -6.20 34.86 2.47
CA VAL A 654 -5.20 34.81 1.40
C VAL A 654 -5.87 34.83 0.02
N ASP A 655 -5.13 35.16 -1.00
CA ASP A 655 -5.55 34.99 -2.39
C ASP A 655 -5.88 33.51 -2.67
N SER A 656 -6.96 33.27 -3.40
CA SER A 656 -7.48 31.92 -3.66
C SER A 656 -6.56 31.06 -4.53
N VAL A 657 -5.70 31.68 -5.35
CA VAL A 657 -4.78 31.03 -6.28
C VAL A 657 -3.39 30.92 -5.67
N SER A 658 -2.74 32.06 -5.39
CA SER A 658 -1.36 32.07 -4.92
C SER A 658 -1.19 31.55 -3.49
N GLY A 659 -2.23 31.67 -2.65
CA GLY A 659 -2.17 31.37 -1.22
C GLY A 659 -1.37 32.40 -0.42
N LEU A 660 -1.02 33.57 -1.00
CA LEU A 660 -0.31 34.67 -0.40
C LEU A 660 -1.27 35.75 0.11
N LEU A 661 -0.75 36.78 0.79
CA LEU A 661 -1.57 37.89 1.27
C LEU A 661 -2.21 38.64 0.09
N PRO A 662 -3.50 39.00 0.18
CA PRO A 662 -4.17 39.66 -0.94
C PRO A 662 -3.66 41.06 -1.18
N THR A 663 -3.70 41.53 -2.43
CA THR A 663 -3.51 42.88 -2.84
C THR A 663 -4.85 43.53 -3.25
N GLN A 664 -4.85 44.80 -3.65
CA GLN A 664 -6.05 45.41 -4.22
C GLN A 664 -6.45 44.85 -5.60
N HIS A 665 -5.56 44.03 -6.20
CA HIS A 665 -5.76 43.39 -7.51
C HIS A 665 -6.14 41.90 -7.41
N THR A 666 -6.17 41.36 -6.19
CA THR A 666 -6.59 39.97 -5.94
C THR A 666 -8.09 39.82 -6.17
N PRO A 667 -8.51 39.02 -7.16
CA PRO A 667 -9.94 38.94 -7.52
C PRO A 667 -10.77 38.13 -6.52
N GLU A 668 -10.17 37.09 -5.87
CA GLU A 668 -10.88 36.23 -4.95
C GLU A 668 -9.98 35.83 -3.78
N THR A 669 -10.54 35.87 -2.59
CA THR A 669 -9.84 35.49 -1.36
C THR A 669 -10.52 34.30 -0.66
N LYS A 670 -9.72 33.54 0.09
CA LYS A 670 -10.20 32.46 0.96
C LYS A 670 -9.54 32.55 2.33
N SER A 671 -10.23 32.04 3.34
CA SER A 671 -9.68 31.87 4.68
C SER A 671 -8.97 30.53 4.76
N GLU A 672 -7.74 30.50 5.30
CA GLU A 672 -6.96 29.28 5.43
C GLU A 672 -6.21 29.23 6.78
N VAL A 673 -5.86 28.02 7.22
CA VAL A 673 -5.10 27.78 8.46
C VAL A 673 -3.62 27.69 8.18
N PHE A 674 -2.81 28.24 9.09
CA PHE A 674 -1.36 28.28 8.98
C PHE A 674 -0.71 27.95 10.32
N ALA A 675 0.35 27.19 10.28
CA ALA A 675 1.33 27.15 11.35
C ALA A 675 1.95 28.54 11.53
N ASP A 676 2.32 28.91 12.77
CA ASP A 676 2.87 30.25 13.05
C ASP A 676 4.13 30.58 12.26
N TYR A 677 4.92 29.56 11.93
CA TYR A 677 6.15 29.66 11.15
C TYR A 677 5.93 29.63 9.61
N ALA A 678 4.70 29.34 9.16
CA ALA A 678 4.34 29.23 7.75
C ALA A 678 3.34 30.33 7.29
N VAL A 679 3.02 31.28 8.16
CA VAL A 679 2.17 32.42 7.82
C VAL A 679 2.79 33.19 6.65
N PRO A 680 2.03 33.47 5.57
CA PRO A 680 2.55 34.20 4.42
C PRO A 680 2.94 35.62 4.81
N THR A 681 4.12 36.05 4.39
CA THR A 681 4.63 37.40 4.56
C THR A 681 4.72 38.15 3.24
N LYS A 682 4.54 37.44 2.13
CA LYS A 682 4.53 37.97 0.78
C LYS A 682 3.11 38.23 0.32
N TYR A 683 2.95 39.23 -0.53
CA TYR A 683 1.69 39.53 -1.18
C TYR A 683 1.53 38.72 -2.47
N ASP A 684 0.28 38.61 -2.90
CA ASP A 684 -0.12 38.00 -4.16
C ASP A 684 0.77 38.53 -5.32
N ASN A 685 1.38 37.55 -5.99
CA ASN A 685 2.29 37.76 -7.11
C ASN A 685 1.83 37.06 -8.40
N VAL A 686 0.67 36.44 -8.33
CA VAL A 686 0.03 35.81 -9.49
C VAL A 686 -0.82 36.82 -10.25
N HIS A 687 -1.50 37.73 -9.55
CA HIS A 687 -2.32 38.76 -10.16
C HIS A 687 -1.49 40.03 -10.31
N VAL A 688 -0.87 40.18 -11.49
CA VAL A 688 0.10 41.23 -11.81
C VAL A 688 -0.57 42.37 -12.53
N PRO A 689 -0.71 43.55 -11.92
CA PRO A 689 -1.20 44.75 -12.62
C PRO A 689 -0.12 45.27 -13.56
N VAL A 690 -0.47 45.56 -14.80
CA VAL A 690 0.40 46.15 -15.80
C VAL A 690 -0.33 47.31 -16.45
N GLU A 691 0.31 48.52 -16.49
CA GLU A 691 -0.22 49.62 -17.26
C GLU A 691 0.05 49.36 -18.74
N ILE A 692 -1.02 49.33 -19.52
CA ILE A 692 -0.98 49.07 -20.96
C ILE A 692 -1.34 50.36 -21.71
N ASP A 693 -0.58 50.68 -22.75
CA ASP A 693 -0.93 51.68 -23.74
C ASP A 693 -2.00 51.10 -24.69
N THR A 694 -3.23 51.64 -24.61
CA THR A 694 -4.38 51.15 -25.39
C THR A 694 -4.17 51.25 -26.92
N LEU A 695 -3.24 52.06 -27.39
CA LEU A 695 -2.94 52.16 -28.83
C LEU A 695 -1.98 51.09 -29.31
N THR A 696 -1.00 50.75 -28.50
CA THR A 696 0.07 49.83 -28.91
C THR A 696 -0.14 48.42 -28.36
N GLY A 697 -0.96 48.27 -27.31
CA GLY A 697 -1.13 47.01 -26.57
C GLY A 697 0.16 46.60 -25.81
N GLN A 698 1.15 47.47 -25.71
CA GLN A 698 2.42 47.25 -25.00
C GLN A 698 2.41 47.92 -23.64
N PRO A 699 3.32 47.56 -22.72
CA PRO A 699 3.44 48.24 -21.47
C PRO A 699 3.58 49.73 -21.67
N ALA A 700 2.80 50.51 -20.96
CA ALA A 700 2.85 51.98 -20.99
C ALA A 700 4.21 52.46 -20.49
N THR A 701 4.75 53.50 -21.15
CA THR A 701 5.98 54.19 -20.76
C THR A 701 5.66 55.50 -20.04
N GLU A 702 6.68 56.19 -19.53
CA GLU A 702 6.51 57.50 -18.96
C GLU A 702 5.92 58.49 -19.98
N ASP A 703 6.24 58.34 -21.27
CA ASP A 703 5.77 59.19 -22.36
C ASP A 703 4.34 58.83 -22.84
N THR A 704 3.75 57.74 -22.38
CA THR A 704 2.36 57.36 -22.74
C THR A 704 1.38 58.36 -22.11
N PRO A 705 0.51 59.02 -22.89
CA PRO A 705 -0.49 59.92 -22.37
C PRO A 705 -1.41 59.24 -21.35
N PRO A 706 -1.83 59.90 -20.25
CA PRO A 706 -2.68 59.32 -19.21
C PRO A 706 -3.98 58.72 -19.74
N GLU A 707 -4.59 59.36 -20.74
CA GLU A 707 -5.84 58.90 -21.38
C GLU A 707 -5.71 57.60 -22.18
N ARG A 708 -4.47 57.16 -22.44
CA ARG A 708 -4.17 55.92 -23.14
C ARG A 708 -3.68 54.83 -22.20
N LYS A 709 -3.51 55.15 -20.90
CA LYS A 709 -3.08 54.16 -19.90
C LYS A 709 -4.28 53.47 -19.31
N ILE A 710 -4.29 52.16 -19.39
CA ILE A 710 -5.23 51.32 -18.64
C ILE A 710 -4.44 50.33 -17.81
N THR A 711 -4.93 49.98 -16.64
CA THR A 711 -4.35 48.90 -15.83
C THR A 711 -5.05 47.61 -16.18
N GLU A 712 -4.33 46.67 -16.74
CA GLU A 712 -4.79 45.31 -16.93
C GLU A 712 -4.19 44.38 -15.87
N ILE A 713 -4.96 43.44 -15.38
CA ILE A 713 -4.52 42.45 -14.40
C ILE A 713 -4.27 41.13 -15.13
N TYR A 714 -3.02 40.69 -15.14
CA TYR A 714 -2.59 39.43 -15.73
C TYR A 714 -2.48 38.38 -14.66
N THR A 715 -3.03 37.19 -14.91
CA THR A 715 -2.82 36.01 -14.03
C THR A 715 -1.59 35.26 -14.52
N VAL A 716 -0.45 35.51 -13.90
CA VAL A 716 0.85 34.98 -14.31
C VAL A 716 1.17 33.74 -13.50
N LEU A 717 1.18 32.59 -14.15
CA LEU A 717 1.45 31.30 -13.52
C LEU A 717 2.90 30.88 -13.79
N HIS A 718 3.62 30.58 -12.73
CA HIS A 718 4.94 29.96 -12.79
C HIS A 718 4.94 28.62 -12.04
N SER A 719 5.78 27.70 -12.49
CA SER A 719 5.98 26.44 -11.76
C SER A 719 6.66 26.68 -10.42
N GLU A 720 6.68 25.65 -9.58
CA GLU A 720 7.36 25.68 -8.27
C GLU A 720 8.90 25.77 -8.41
N LYS A 721 9.41 25.55 -9.63
CA LYS A 721 10.83 25.68 -10.00
C LYS A 721 10.97 26.40 -11.34
N PRO A 722 10.74 27.74 -11.40
CA PRO A 722 10.71 28.48 -12.67
C PRO A 722 12.03 28.45 -13.46
N SER A 723 13.15 28.26 -12.78
CA SER A 723 14.47 28.11 -13.43
C SER A 723 14.67 26.73 -14.09
N ASN A 724 13.80 25.76 -13.83
CA ASN A 724 13.86 24.42 -14.43
C ASN A 724 12.87 24.31 -15.59
N ALA A 725 13.40 24.27 -16.82
CA ALA A 725 12.58 24.23 -18.03
C ALA A 725 11.61 23.04 -18.08
N ALA A 726 11.98 21.88 -17.52
CA ALA A 726 11.11 20.70 -17.46
C ALA A 726 9.88 20.89 -16.55
N TRP A 727 9.94 21.85 -15.63
CA TRP A 727 8.83 22.24 -14.76
C TRP A 727 8.07 23.44 -15.32
N GLU A 728 8.79 24.43 -15.85
CA GLU A 728 8.24 25.71 -16.23
C GLU A 728 7.52 25.66 -17.58
N GLN A 729 8.14 25.07 -18.62
CA GLN A 729 7.58 25.08 -19.97
C GLN A 729 6.19 24.41 -20.06
N PRO A 730 5.94 23.26 -19.40
CA PRO A 730 4.59 22.68 -19.37
C PRO A 730 3.56 23.60 -18.72
N VAL A 731 3.93 24.35 -17.67
CA VAL A 731 3.02 25.29 -16.99
C VAL A 731 2.66 26.44 -17.90
N ILE A 732 3.64 27.06 -18.57
CA ILE A 732 3.39 28.12 -19.54
C ILE A 732 2.49 27.62 -20.68
N ALA A 733 2.81 26.46 -21.26
CA ALA A 733 2.02 25.87 -22.32
C ALA A 733 0.57 25.57 -21.88
N TRP A 734 0.40 25.01 -20.68
CA TRP A 734 -0.92 24.75 -20.12
C TRP A 734 -1.69 26.06 -19.87
N ALA A 735 -1.04 27.08 -19.29
CA ALA A 735 -1.65 28.36 -19.01
C ALA A 735 -2.16 29.03 -20.28
N LEU A 736 -1.33 29.10 -21.33
CA LEU A 736 -1.71 29.65 -22.63
C LEU A 736 -2.89 28.86 -23.28
N ALA A 737 -2.83 27.55 -23.23
CA ALA A 737 -3.90 26.68 -23.75
C ALA A 737 -5.23 26.84 -23.00
N ASN A 738 -5.19 27.28 -21.74
CA ASN A 738 -6.37 27.52 -20.89
C ASN A 738 -6.77 28.99 -20.79
N GLY A 739 -6.25 29.85 -21.71
CA GLY A 739 -6.68 31.25 -21.87
C GLY A 739 -6.03 32.25 -20.91
N TYR A 740 -5.04 31.78 -20.12
CA TYR A 740 -4.22 32.72 -19.33
C TYR A 740 -3.32 33.51 -20.24
N LYS A 741 -3.19 34.82 -19.93
CA LYS A 741 -2.34 35.75 -20.68
C LYS A 741 -1.15 36.18 -19.83
N TYR A 742 -0.01 36.24 -20.45
CA TYR A 742 1.19 36.84 -19.85
C TYR A 742 1.37 38.30 -20.26
N PRO A 743 1.93 39.15 -19.41
CA PRO A 743 2.15 40.54 -19.74
C PRO A 743 2.96 40.72 -21.03
N PRO A 744 2.65 41.73 -21.87
CA PRO A 744 3.51 42.09 -22.99
C PRO A 744 4.94 42.38 -22.51
N GLY A 745 5.94 41.91 -23.25
CA GLY A 745 7.36 42.07 -22.86
C GLY A 745 7.88 41.03 -21.87
N SER A 746 7.05 40.06 -21.44
CA SER A 746 7.49 38.97 -20.55
C SER A 746 8.41 37.94 -21.22
N GLY A 747 8.60 38.01 -22.54
CA GLY A 747 9.33 37.01 -23.34
C GLY A 747 8.52 35.78 -23.64
N ILE A 748 7.27 35.69 -23.18
CA ILE A 748 6.31 34.62 -23.47
C ILE A 748 5.35 35.18 -24.51
N THR A 749 5.29 34.53 -25.66
CA THR A 749 4.36 34.91 -26.72
C THR A 749 2.98 34.35 -26.40
N ASN A 750 2.05 35.27 -26.10
CA ASN A 750 0.63 34.85 -26.03
C ASN A 750 0.20 34.42 -27.43
N PRO A 751 -0.59 33.36 -27.59
CA PRO A 751 -1.06 32.88 -28.89
C PRO A 751 -1.73 33.97 -29.74
N ASP A 752 -2.19 35.01 -29.07
CA ASP A 752 -2.88 36.14 -29.64
C ASP A 752 -2.02 37.41 -29.81
N SER A 753 -0.71 37.38 -29.55
CA SER A 753 0.17 38.60 -29.52
C SER A 753 0.90 38.83 -30.81
N ASP A 754 0.61 38.11 -31.88
CA ASP A 754 1.07 38.44 -33.21
C ASP A 754 0.33 39.70 -33.66
N GLY A 755 1.00 40.85 -33.55
CA GLY A 755 0.47 42.19 -33.71
C GLY A 755 -0.12 42.54 -35.10
N THR A 756 -0.79 41.62 -35.77
CA THR A 756 -1.49 41.86 -37.06
C THR A 756 -2.55 40.84 -37.38
N SER A 757 -3.19 40.11 -36.43
CA SER A 757 -4.32 39.28 -36.79
C SER A 757 -5.62 39.77 -36.17
N ASP A 758 -6.49 40.30 -37.00
CA ASP A 758 -7.92 40.40 -36.72
C ASP A 758 -8.44 39.08 -36.16
N LYS A 759 -9.04 39.08 -34.98
CA LYS A 759 -9.40 37.87 -34.23
C LYS A 759 -10.83 37.47 -34.52
N VAL A 760 -11.05 36.15 -34.61
CA VAL A 760 -12.38 35.56 -34.68
C VAL A 760 -12.50 34.43 -33.62
N ALA A 761 -13.60 34.41 -32.87
CA ALA A 761 -13.93 33.37 -31.93
C ALA A 761 -15.43 33.03 -31.95
N PHE A 762 -15.77 31.75 -31.68
CA PHE A 762 -17.14 31.37 -31.42
C PHE A 762 -17.55 31.74 -30.00
N LEU A 763 -18.55 32.63 -29.86
CA LEU A 763 -19.20 32.95 -28.60
C LEU A 763 -20.32 31.94 -28.29
N SER A 764 -20.96 31.40 -29.34
CA SER A 764 -21.98 30.33 -29.28
C SER A 764 -22.01 29.64 -30.64
N PRO A 765 -22.12 28.27 -30.70
CA PRO A 765 -21.88 27.35 -29.57
C PRO A 765 -20.41 27.34 -29.14
N SER A 766 -20.16 26.95 -27.91
CA SER A 766 -18.80 26.68 -27.42
C SER A 766 -18.29 25.31 -27.90
N GLY A 767 -16.97 25.12 -27.93
CA GLY A 767 -16.37 23.83 -28.26
C GLY A 767 -16.93 22.71 -27.36
N GLY A 768 -17.27 21.56 -27.97
CA GLY A 768 -17.90 20.42 -27.29
C GLY A 768 -19.40 20.52 -27.08
N SER A 769 -20.05 21.61 -27.51
CA SER A 769 -21.52 21.76 -27.40
C SER A 769 -22.26 20.68 -28.18
N THR A 770 -23.37 20.19 -27.62
CA THR A 770 -24.27 19.25 -28.29
C THR A 770 -25.42 20.01 -28.92
N ILE A 771 -25.60 19.86 -30.22
CA ILE A 771 -26.68 20.45 -31.01
C ILE A 771 -27.83 19.45 -31.12
N THR A 772 -28.93 19.75 -30.45
CA THR A 772 -30.10 18.86 -30.40
C THR A 772 -31.28 19.32 -31.25
N LYS A 773 -31.20 20.53 -31.83
CA LYS A 773 -32.27 21.12 -32.63
C LYS A 773 -31.72 21.99 -33.73
N LEU A 774 -32.36 21.94 -34.91
CA LEU A 774 -32.10 22.82 -36.04
C LEU A 774 -33.28 23.79 -36.25
N PRO A 775 -33.05 25.03 -36.69
CA PRO A 775 -31.74 25.64 -36.82
C PRO A 775 -31.15 25.96 -35.45
N PHE A 776 -29.80 26.04 -35.37
CA PHE A 776 -29.11 26.53 -34.15
C PHE A 776 -28.37 27.83 -34.45
N ASN A 777 -28.28 28.68 -33.44
CA ASN A 777 -27.67 29.99 -33.55
C ASN A 777 -26.14 29.87 -33.38
N VAL A 778 -25.43 30.57 -34.24
CA VAL A 778 -24.00 30.82 -34.15
C VAL A 778 -23.80 32.29 -33.82
N SER A 779 -23.00 32.59 -32.82
CA SER A 779 -22.57 33.97 -32.52
C SER A 779 -21.05 33.98 -32.49
N LEU A 780 -20.47 34.99 -33.13
CA LEU A 780 -19.04 35.20 -33.28
C LEU A 780 -18.60 36.49 -32.57
N GLY A 781 -17.44 36.45 -31.95
CA GLY A 781 -16.68 37.61 -31.57
C GLY A 781 -15.65 37.85 -32.67
N VAL A 782 -15.67 39.01 -33.28
CA VAL A 782 -14.72 39.42 -34.31
C VAL A 782 -14.13 40.76 -33.92
N GLU A 783 -12.80 40.83 -33.83
CA GLU A 783 -12.10 42.09 -33.61
C GLU A 783 -11.69 42.65 -34.98
N GLY A 784 -12.03 43.89 -35.27
CA GLY A 784 -11.87 44.53 -36.58
C GLY A 784 -13.12 44.59 -37.45
N GLN A 785 -13.06 45.27 -38.57
CA GLN A 785 -14.17 45.36 -39.51
C GLN A 785 -14.17 44.17 -40.47
N ALA A 786 -15.05 43.23 -40.21
CA ALA A 786 -15.24 42.05 -41.08
C ALA A 786 -15.96 42.49 -42.37
N LYS A 787 -15.35 42.19 -43.51
CA LYS A 787 -15.96 42.36 -44.84
C LYS A 787 -16.85 41.16 -45.21
N LYS A 788 -16.45 39.99 -44.80
CA LYS A 788 -17.14 38.73 -45.08
C LYS A 788 -16.79 37.66 -44.07
N ILE A 789 -17.77 36.89 -43.63
CA ILE A 789 -17.57 35.73 -42.79
C ILE A 789 -18.19 34.49 -43.42
N ASP A 790 -17.40 33.49 -43.72
CA ASP A 790 -17.84 32.20 -44.20
C ASP A 790 -17.87 31.16 -43.04
N LEU A 791 -19.02 30.56 -42.80
CA LEU A 791 -19.21 29.49 -41.85
C LEU A 791 -19.18 28.14 -42.61
N LEU A 792 -18.30 27.25 -42.20
CA LEU A 792 -18.14 25.94 -42.79
C LEU A 792 -18.46 24.85 -41.73
N LEU A 793 -19.18 23.83 -42.12
CA LEU A 793 -19.47 22.66 -41.35
C LEU A 793 -18.84 21.42 -42.01
N ASP A 794 -17.88 20.78 -41.34
CA ASP A 794 -17.03 19.72 -41.95
C ASP A 794 -16.32 20.14 -43.25
N GLY A 795 -15.94 21.43 -43.29
CA GLY A 795 -15.24 21.99 -44.47
C GLY A 795 -16.17 22.46 -45.60
N GLU A 796 -17.48 22.21 -45.54
CA GLU A 796 -18.44 22.64 -46.52
C GLU A 796 -19.10 23.96 -46.09
N LEU A 797 -19.15 24.94 -46.98
CA LEU A 797 -19.75 26.25 -46.71
C LEU A 797 -21.26 26.12 -46.43
N VAL A 798 -21.72 26.58 -45.25
CA VAL A 798 -23.12 26.49 -44.82
C VAL A 798 -23.80 27.86 -44.67
N GLU A 799 -23.02 28.93 -44.47
CA GLU A 799 -23.56 30.29 -44.37
C GLU A 799 -22.47 31.31 -44.68
N THR A 800 -22.86 32.45 -45.26
CA THR A 800 -21.98 33.59 -45.51
C THR A 800 -22.61 34.90 -44.98
N ILE A 801 -21.91 35.61 -44.13
CA ILE A 801 -22.36 36.87 -43.52
C ILE A 801 -21.56 38.01 -44.21
N THR A 802 -22.27 39.03 -44.74
CA THR A 802 -21.67 40.18 -45.42
C THR A 802 -22.18 41.50 -44.93
N ASP A 803 -23.12 41.54 -43.98
CA ASP A 803 -23.84 42.72 -43.50
C ASP A 803 -23.29 43.24 -42.18
N GLY A 804 -22.12 42.73 -41.70
CA GLY A 804 -21.54 43.10 -40.43
C GLY A 804 -22.27 42.50 -39.20
N ASN A 805 -23.28 41.65 -39.42
CA ASN A 805 -23.92 40.91 -38.34
C ASN A 805 -22.99 39.77 -37.90
N LEU A 806 -22.74 39.65 -36.61
CA LEU A 806 -21.89 38.57 -36.04
C LEU A 806 -22.70 37.33 -35.59
N GLN A 807 -23.94 37.22 -36.07
CA GLN A 807 -24.84 36.08 -35.74
C GLN A 807 -25.39 35.47 -37.03
N ALA A 808 -25.49 34.14 -36.99
CA ALA A 808 -26.07 33.34 -38.06
C ALA A 808 -26.89 32.20 -37.52
N GLN A 809 -27.73 31.62 -38.41
CA GLN A 809 -28.44 30.37 -38.09
C GLN A 809 -28.06 29.28 -39.07
N ILE A 810 -27.62 28.16 -38.50
CA ILE A 810 -27.25 26.98 -39.31
C ILE A 810 -28.42 26.00 -39.31
N SER A 811 -28.95 25.71 -40.50
CA SER A 811 -30.06 24.79 -40.69
C SER A 811 -29.62 23.44 -41.30
N LYS A 812 -28.32 23.28 -41.63
CA LYS A 812 -27.83 22.09 -42.29
C LYS A 812 -27.93 20.87 -41.39
N LYS A 813 -28.64 19.84 -41.85
CA LYS A 813 -28.75 18.55 -41.17
C LYS A 813 -27.60 17.63 -41.58
N LEU A 814 -26.83 17.16 -40.61
CA LEU A 814 -25.86 16.08 -40.78
C LEU A 814 -26.25 14.87 -39.96
N ALA A 815 -25.52 13.79 -40.07
CA ALA A 815 -25.71 12.60 -39.24
C ALA A 815 -25.37 12.95 -37.79
N ASP A 816 -25.92 12.23 -36.81
CA ASP A 816 -25.51 12.37 -35.40
C ASP A 816 -24.03 11.96 -35.28
N GLY A 817 -23.25 12.76 -34.54
CA GLY A 817 -21.82 12.58 -34.40
C GLY A 817 -21.06 13.87 -34.14
N ASN A 818 -19.76 13.79 -34.12
CA ASN A 818 -18.88 14.95 -33.94
C ASN A 818 -18.62 15.59 -35.32
N HIS A 819 -18.77 16.92 -35.36
CA HIS A 819 -18.61 17.75 -36.54
C HIS A 819 -17.73 18.95 -36.27
N SER A 820 -16.99 19.42 -37.25
CA SER A 820 -16.14 20.60 -37.16
C SER A 820 -16.89 21.82 -37.69
N LEU A 821 -17.12 22.82 -36.83
CA LEU A 821 -17.65 24.11 -37.25
C LEU A 821 -16.50 25.12 -37.33
N THR A 822 -16.32 25.72 -38.51
CA THR A 822 -15.22 26.66 -38.79
C THR A 822 -15.78 28.00 -39.24
N ALA A 823 -15.29 29.11 -38.68
CA ALA A 823 -15.53 30.46 -39.19
C ALA A 823 -14.26 30.97 -39.88
N LYS A 824 -14.41 31.46 -41.12
CA LYS A 824 -13.36 32.14 -41.87
C LYS A 824 -13.80 33.58 -42.09
N VAL A 825 -13.02 34.54 -41.57
CA VAL A 825 -13.29 35.98 -41.67
C VAL A 825 -12.33 36.59 -42.66
N SER A 826 -12.86 37.38 -43.59
CA SER A 826 -12.08 38.27 -44.44
C SER A 826 -12.34 39.72 -44.02
N TYR A 827 -11.33 40.51 -43.80
CA TYR A 827 -11.43 41.86 -43.29
C TYR A 827 -11.30 42.93 -44.38
N GLU A 828 -11.78 44.15 -44.11
CA GLU A 828 -11.68 45.27 -45.03
C GLU A 828 -10.24 45.61 -45.46
N ASN A 829 -9.28 45.39 -44.56
CA ASN A 829 -7.84 45.62 -44.81
C ASN A 829 -7.16 44.56 -45.69
N GLY A 830 -7.93 43.52 -46.15
CA GLY A 830 -7.45 42.42 -46.98
C GLY A 830 -6.82 41.26 -46.23
N SER A 831 -6.75 41.32 -44.89
CA SER A 831 -6.34 40.16 -44.06
C SER A 831 -7.45 39.13 -43.89
N SER A 832 -7.12 37.94 -43.38
CA SER A 832 -8.09 36.92 -43.07
C SER A 832 -7.71 36.18 -41.78
N ALA A 833 -8.72 35.75 -41.00
CA ALA A 833 -8.58 34.90 -39.84
C ALA A 833 -9.53 33.70 -39.89
N SER A 834 -9.21 32.64 -39.20
CA SER A 834 -10.12 31.48 -39.09
C SER A 834 -10.04 30.83 -37.70
N THR A 835 -11.17 30.36 -37.23
CA THR A 835 -11.28 29.56 -35.99
C THR A 835 -12.17 28.35 -36.20
N SER A 836 -11.93 27.25 -35.46
CA SER A 836 -12.70 26.04 -35.59
C SER A 836 -13.01 25.49 -34.18
N ILE A 837 -14.22 24.96 -34.00
CA ILE A 837 -14.65 24.23 -32.82
C ILE A 837 -15.22 22.90 -33.22
N GLN A 838 -15.16 21.92 -32.32
CA GLN A 838 -15.86 20.66 -32.42
C GLN A 838 -17.23 20.79 -31.78
N ILE A 839 -18.28 20.38 -32.47
CA ILE A 839 -19.65 20.30 -31.97
C ILE A 839 -20.19 18.90 -32.20
N LYS A 840 -21.12 18.46 -31.36
CA LYS A 840 -21.75 17.15 -31.50
C LYS A 840 -23.20 17.29 -31.93
N TYR A 841 -23.59 16.74 -33.10
CA TYR A 841 -24.98 16.64 -33.47
C TYR A 841 -25.67 15.46 -32.81
N LEU A 842 -26.85 15.69 -32.25
CA LEU A 842 -27.77 14.71 -31.71
C LEU A 842 -29.19 15.14 -32.11
N LEU A 843 -29.49 15.11 -33.41
CA LEU A 843 -30.69 15.69 -34.05
C LEU A 843 -31.80 14.68 -34.20
N THR A 844 -31.55 13.39 -34.04
CA THR A 844 -32.59 12.35 -34.21
C THR A 844 -33.55 12.44 -33.04
N GLU A 845 -34.85 12.68 -33.35
CA GLU A 845 -35.98 12.52 -32.41
C GLU A 845 -36.14 11.04 -32.04
N GLY A 846 -35.09 10.32 -31.87
CA GLY A 846 -35.05 8.90 -31.68
C GLY A 846 -34.13 8.51 -30.54
N LEU A 847 -34.22 7.23 -30.21
CA LEU A 847 -33.34 6.59 -29.26
C LEU A 847 -32.06 6.15 -29.99
N VAL A 848 -30.88 6.50 -29.48
CA VAL A 848 -29.57 6.13 -30.05
C VAL A 848 -28.83 5.25 -29.06
N LEU A 849 -28.27 4.12 -29.53
CA LEU A 849 -27.39 3.27 -28.72
C LEU A 849 -26.00 3.95 -28.59
N VAL A 850 -25.51 4.10 -27.38
CA VAL A 850 -24.26 4.79 -27.07
C VAL A 850 -23.18 3.78 -26.72
N SER A 851 -23.52 2.71 -25.97
CA SER A 851 -22.62 1.62 -25.60
C SER A 851 -23.38 0.28 -25.65
N PRO A 852 -22.79 -0.76 -26.25
CA PRO A 852 -21.53 -0.79 -27.00
C PRO A 852 -21.63 -0.13 -28.39
N SER A 853 -20.48 0.21 -28.96
CA SER A 853 -20.32 0.62 -30.36
C SER A 853 -20.21 -0.59 -31.28
N GLU A 854 -20.33 -0.35 -32.63
CA GLU A 854 -20.24 -1.42 -33.64
C GLU A 854 -18.86 -2.11 -33.58
N GLY A 855 -18.87 -3.43 -33.43
CA GLY A 855 -17.65 -4.26 -33.39
C GLY A 855 -16.92 -4.28 -32.05
N GLU A 856 -17.46 -3.66 -31.04
CA GLU A 856 -16.84 -3.66 -29.69
C GLU A 856 -16.88 -5.05 -29.05
N GLU A 857 -15.78 -5.50 -28.45
CA GLU A 857 -15.75 -6.74 -27.67
C GLU A 857 -16.31 -6.50 -26.27
N ILE A 858 -17.31 -7.28 -25.87
CA ILE A 858 -18.03 -7.14 -24.62
C ILE A 858 -17.56 -8.18 -23.61
N SER A 859 -17.23 -7.70 -22.39
CA SER A 859 -16.99 -8.53 -21.20
C SER A 859 -18.05 -8.25 -20.13
N PHE A 860 -18.58 -9.29 -19.51
CA PHE A 860 -19.65 -9.16 -18.51
C PHE A 860 -19.11 -8.98 -17.07
N PRO A 861 -19.79 -8.18 -16.21
CA PRO A 861 -21.00 -7.37 -16.50
C PRO A 861 -20.70 -6.17 -17.39
N TRP A 862 -21.64 -5.81 -18.28
CA TRP A 862 -21.49 -4.69 -19.21
C TRP A 862 -22.55 -3.61 -18.97
N GLN A 863 -22.15 -2.33 -18.98
CA GLN A 863 -23.07 -1.21 -18.87
C GLN A 863 -23.56 -0.81 -20.27
N LEU A 864 -24.82 -1.09 -20.54
CA LEU A 864 -25.51 -0.65 -21.75
C LEU A 864 -25.98 0.78 -21.59
N GLU A 865 -25.78 1.61 -22.62
CA GLU A 865 -26.21 2.99 -22.63
C GLU A 865 -26.93 3.34 -23.94
N ALA A 866 -28.10 3.95 -23.83
CA ALA A 866 -28.78 4.60 -24.94
C ALA A 866 -29.08 6.06 -24.56
N ALA A 867 -29.21 6.95 -25.55
CA ALA A 867 -29.49 8.35 -25.31
C ALA A 867 -30.61 8.85 -26.23
N SER A 868 -31.32 9.90 -25.79
CA SER A 868 -32.33 10.61 -26.60
C SER A 868 -32.37 12.08 -26.21
N SER A 869 -32.71 12.94 -27.18
CA SER A 869 -32.95 14.37 -26.95
C SER A 869 -34.27 14.66 -26.19
N SER A 870 -35.18 13.70 -26.18
CA SER A 870 -36.49 13.78 -25.45
C SER A 870 -36.64 12.60 -24.50
N ASN A 871 -37.47 12.75 -23.43
CA ASN A 871 -37.77 11.65 -22.55
C ASN A 871 -38.58 10.58 -23.25
N MET A 872 -37.99 9.39 -23.44
CA MET A 872 -38.66 8.24 -24.06
C MET A 872 -39.25 7.34 -22.98
N PRO A 873 -40.54 6.99 -23.09
CA PRO A 873 -41.19 6.15 -22.09
C PRO A 873 -40.70 4.70 -22.17
N GLY A 874 -40.41 4.08 -21.04
CA GLY A 874 -40.16 2.64 -20.89
C GLY A 874 -39.12 2.05 -21.85
N VAL A 875 -37.89 2.59 -21.82
CA VAL A 875 -36.79 2.08 -22.67
C VAL A 875 -36.27 0.75 -22.09
N SER A 876 -36.10 -0.22 -22.96
CA SER A 876 -35.50 -1.53 -22.62
C SER A 876 -34.48 -1.95 -23.67
N PHE A 877 -33.48 -2.73 -23.23
CA PHE A 877 -32.45 -3.28 -24.09
C PHE A 877 -32.76 -4.70 -24.53
N TYR A 878 -32.38 -5.03 -25.75
CA TYR A 878 -32.65 -6.32 -26.40
C TYR A 878 -31.42 -6.78 -27.17
N TYR A 879 -31.21 -8.12 -27.22
CA TYR A 879 -30.28 -8.69 -28.18
C TYR A 879 -30.95 -9.68 -29.11
N GLN A 880 -30.43 -9.81 -30.31
CA GLN A 880 -30.93 -10.69 -31.36
C GLN A 880 -29.87 -11.68 -31.77
N SER A 881 -30.24 -12.97 -31.82
CA SER A 881 -29.46 -14.06 -32.42
C SER A 881 -30.26 -14.72 -33.51
N GLY A 882 -29.82 -14.58 -34.76
CA GLY A 882 -30.63 -14.99 -35.92
C GLY A 882 -31.99 -14.27 -35.93
N ASN A 883 -33.08 -15.02 -35.90
CA ASN A 883 -34.46 -14.48 -35.89
C ASN A 883 -35.06 -14.36 -34.44
N VAL A 884 -34.30 -14.74 -33.41
CA VAL A 884 -34.80 -14.71 -32.03
C VAL A 884 -34.34 -13.44 -31.35
N ILE A 885 -35.27 -12.65 -30.83
CA ILE A 885 -35.02 -11.46 -30.00
C ILE A 885 -35.28 -11.83 -28.56
N LYS A 886 -34.34 -11.46 -27.67
CA LYS A 886 -34.46 -11.61 -26.23
C LYS A 886 -34.32 -10.28 -25.53
N THR A 887 -35.11 -10.08 -24.49
CA THR A 887 -35.04 -8.90 -23.62
C THR A 887 -33.86 -9.06 -22.68
N ILE A 888 -33.07 -8.00 -22.53
CA ILE A 888 -32.00 -7.90 -21.53
C ILE A 888 -32.54 -7.32 -20.23
N GLY A 889 -33.13 -6.13 -20.31
CA GLY A 889 -33.73 -5.47 -19.16
C GLY A 889 -34.25 -4.07 -19.47
N ALA A 890 -35.02 -3.52 -18.52
CA ALA A 890 -35.55 -2.14 -18.58
C ALA A 890 -34.47 -1.18 -18.07
N ALA A 891 -34.27 -0.09 -18.79
CA ALA A 891 -33.26 0.91 -18.47
C ALA A 891 -33.71 1.86 -17.34
N GLU A 892 -32.78 2.30 -16.53
CA GLU A 892 -32.91 3.47 -15.68
C GLU A 892 -32.70 4.75 -16.49
N VAL A 893 -33.52 5.76 -16.28
CA VAL A 893 -33.43 7.04 -16.99
C VAL A 893 -32.68 8.07 -16.13
N VAL A 894 -31.67 8.72 -16.73
CA VAL A 894 -30.92 9.80 -16.13
C VAL A 894 -31.08 11.05 -16.99
N SER A 895 -31.56 12.13 -16.38
CA SER A 895 -31.66 13.44 -17.03
C SER A 895 -30.26 14.09 -17.05
N THR A 896 -29.84 14.61 -18.19
CA THR A 896 -28.57 15.30 -18.40
C THR A 896 -28.81 16.68 -19.04
N ALA A 897 -27.81 17.57 -18.99
CA ALA A 897 -27.91 18.90 -19.61
C ALA A 897 -28.20 18.86 -21.14
N GLY A 898 -27.92 17.73 -21.81
CA GLY A 898 -28.12 17.53 -23.25
C GLY A 898 -29.22 16.54 -23.65
N GLY A 899 -30.11 16.11 -22.73
CA GLY A 899 -31.17 15.13 -23.00
C GLY A 899 -31.26 14.06 -21.92
N TYR A 900 -31.61 12.86 -22.32
CA TYR A 900 -31.86 11.72 -21.42
C TYR A 900 -30.95 10.56 -21.78
N LYS A 901 -30.34 9.97 -20.77
CA LYS A 901 -29.60 8.72 -20.87
C LYS A 901 -30.40 7.57 -20.27
N TYR A 902 -30.32 6.41 -20.87
CA TYR A 902 -30.99 5.18 -20.48
C TYR A 902 -29.89 4.14 -20.25
N ILE A 903 -29.75 3.69 -19.00
CA ILE A 903 -28.62 2.88 -18.55
C ILE A 903 -29.13 1.55 -18.00
N TYR A 904 -28.47 0.46 -18.35
CA TYR A 904 -28.75 -0.86 -17.79
C TYR A 904 -27.45 -1.66 -17.65
N THR A 905 -27.24 -2.26 -16.49
CA THR A 905 -26.11 -3.18 -16.29
C THR A 905 -26.52 -4.60 -16.69
N TRP A 906 -25.87 -5.13 -17.69
CA TRP A 906 -26.12 -6.49 -18.19
C TRP A 906 -25.16 -7.48 -17.53
N ASP A 907 -25.68 -8.26 -16.57
CA ASP A 907 -24.88 -9.17 -15.74
C ASP A 907 -24.79 -10.61 -16.29
N SER A 908 -25.72 -11.01 -17.16
CA SER A 908 -25.84 -12.38 -17.64
C SER A 908 -25.25 -12.54 -19.04
N GLN A 909 -24.13 -13.27 -19.12
CA GLN A 909 -23.47 -13.57 -20.40
C GLN A 909 -24.31 -14.54 -21.26
N PRO A 910 -24.68 -14.19 -22.50
CA PRO A 910 -25.17 -15.14 -23.48
C PRO A 910 -24.12 -16.17 -23.90
N LYS A 911 -24.51 -17.22 -24.59
CA LYS A 911 -23.53 -18.18 -25.15
C LYS A 911 -22.60 -17.48 -26.13
N SER A 912 -21.36 -18.00 -26.29
CA SER A 912 -20.41 -17.49 -27.29
C SER A 912 -21.06 -17.40 -28.68
N GLY A 913 -20.83 -16.28 -29.39
CA GLY A 913 -21.42 -16.03 -30.69
C GLY A 913 -21.58 -14.55 -31.04
N THR A 914 -22.03 -14.28 -32.27
CA THR A 914 -22.27 -12.92 -32.75
C THR A 914 -23.74 -12.56 -32.59
N TYR A 915 -24.00 -11.39 -32.04
CA TYR A 915 -25.32 -10.88 -31.68
C TYR A 915 -25.50 -9.46 -32.21
N ARG A 916 -26.77 -9.03 -32.29
CA ARG A 916 -27.14 -7.62 -32.58
C ARG A 916 -27.86 -7.05 -31.37
N LEU A 917 -27.37 -5.97 -30.80
CA LEU A 917 -27.95 -5.26 -29.66
C LEU A 917 -28.70 -4.02 -30.13
N PHE A 918 -29.78 -3.69 -29.45
CA PHE A 918 -30.56 -2.47 -29.68
C PHE A 918 -31.37 -2.12 -28.43
N ALA A 919 -31.71 -0.85 -28.29
CA ALA A 919 -32.69 -0.39 -27.32
C ALA A 919 -34.01 -0.05 -28.00
N LYS A 920 -35.12 -0.23 -27.29
CA LYS A 920 -36.46 0.07 -27.76
C LYS A 920 -37.31 0.70 -26.63
N SER A 921 -37.99 1.80 -26.96
CA SER A 921 -38.95 2.44 -26.08
C SER A 921 -40.34 1.80 -26.19
N SER A 922 -41.19 1.95 -25.17
CA SER A 922 -42.55 1.43 -25.16
C SER A 922 -43.46 2.07 -26.22
N ASN A 923 -43.12 3.26 -26.72
CA ASN A 923 -43.82 3.91 -27.85
C ASN A 923 -43.44 3.35 -29.22
N GLY A 924 -42.49 2.35 -29.27
CA GLY A 924 -42.10 1.71 -30.49
C GLY A 924 -40.80 2.23 -31.12
N THR A 925 -40.24 3.34 -30.66
CA THR A 925 -38.97 3.89 -31.13
C THR A 925 -37.84 2.93 -30.82
N THR A 926 -37.00 2.60 -31.82
CA THR A 926 -35.87 1.66 -31.70
C THR A 926 -34.57 2.30 -32.18
N THR A 927 -33.46 1.95 -31.53
CA THR A 927 -32.11 2.32 -32.01
C THR A 927 -31.75 1.54 -33.28
N THR A 928 -30.73 1.98 -34.00
CA THR A 928 -29.96 1.10 -34.90
C THR A 928 -29.42 -0.10 -34.11
N LYS A 929 -29.30 -1.24 -34.81
CA LYS A 929 -28.76 -2.47 -34.23
C LYS A 929 -27.25 -2.47 -34.38
N VAL A 930 -26.56 -2.65 -33.27
CA VAL A 930 -25.11 -2.73 -33.21
C VAL A 930 -24.70 -4.20 -33.10
N THR A 931 -23.73 -4.63 -33.89
CA THR A 931 -23.23 -6.00 -33.90
C THR A 931 -22.10 -6.11 -32.89
N PHE A 932 -22.12 -7.14 -32.02
CA PHE A 932 -21.07 -7.43 -31.09
C PHE A 932 -20.80 -8.92 -30.97
N THR A 933 -19.63 -9.31 -30.51
CA THR A 933 -19.22 -10.72 -30.38
C THR A 933 -18.93 -11.03 -28.91
N ILE A 934 -19.36 -12.19 -28.47
CA ILE A 934 -19.03 -12.77 -27.16
C ILE A 934 -18.12 -13.95 -27.41
N ASN A 935 -16.92 -13.88 -26.88
CA ASN A 935 -15.92 -14.95 -26.95
C ASN A 935 -16.14 -16.05 -25.94
#